data_96085c344cd36d1fc16fda3104af3b14
#
_entry.id   96085c344cd36d1fc16fda3104af3b14
#
_cell.length_a   1.000
_cell.length_b   1.000
_cell.length_c   1.000
_cell.angle_alpha   90.00
_cell.angle_beta   90.00
_cell.angle_gamma   90.00
#
_symmetry.space_group_name_H-M   'P 1'
#
loop_
_entity.id
_entity.type
_entity.pdbx_description
1 polymer ?
#
loop_
_entity_poly.entity_id
_entity_poly.type
_entity_poly.pdbx_seq_one_letter_code
_entity_poly.pdbx_strand_id
1 'polypeptide(L)'
;MHPILIAGAALVGLPVLLHLILRQEPKRLPFPAVRFLKVRQRINQRKMRLKHFLLLALRCLLIALFALTLFQPRVPTSGLAIHLAGDQPVAAVLVIDTTPSMGYVAGDKTRLADARRRALELLDELPAGSKVAVVDPADPLAVWEVSTGDARRKLEQMAEPRGGGPPLAAGLLTAYQLLASVDRETEGSEPLPRLVAVFSDRAVASWAAERAADLKAVRDKVPAPPVAHLFFDVGVDQPANVSILSAEVRPTVAPVGQPVTLTASVQAAGADVGSAEVAVSVNNGPPDRTEVKLPAGSPVPVSFTFKDLKPGLHQAKVTIRDDNLAADNVRYVTFKVGESRTLLTITDDPSDADYWKLAFQSKGEFGCEVVTPDTLPDLGKYPAVVLLSVSNPSLPGKDGKSLWDKVRAYLDGGGQVLVIPGGPEQLTLSAYDLANPAANFLPAKLAAVVDTKTLPDPTRRAGVSWALDEAAERHPLLAPFREWRLQGNRDVVTNRRRVFKFWKAADFTPESVVVRYDTAADPAQRDPAILERTVGTKGGRVVLLTTRLDSPWDESRKWNDYWETSESSFAVVFPNLLAKHLAGSPADEVFTFPTGTAVSLALPRADGPRTFVLEGPGVGGADAAPVVGPNQAEWKLPPALALTAGSFVLRTADRSWQDGFSLNPPAEEFDLAKAPVAAIEDVCGPDAVIPVGRAVALRDVLESRSAGEVNLFPWLLIGVLVLFAVEGLVANRFYRRG
;
A
#
# COMPACT_ATOMS: atom_id res chain seq x y z
N MET A 1 36.71 -0.77 26.75
CA MET A 1 37.89 -1.68 26.65
C MET A 1 37.44 -3.11 26.90
N HIS A 2 37.85 -4.05 26.06
CA HIS A 2 37.43 -5.45 26.18
C HIS A 2 38.04 -6.10 27.45
N PRO A 3 37.27 -6.82 28.27
CA PRO A 3 37.76 -7.38 29.55
C PRO A 3 39.01 -8.29 29.43
N ILE A 4 39.16 -8.98 28.30
CA ILE A 4 40.34 -9.82 27.99
C ILE A 4 41.61 -8.98 27.88
N LEU A 5 41.60 -7.78 27.34
CA LEU A 5 42.78 -6.89 27.26
C LEU A 5 43.18 -6.37 28.63
N ILE A 6 42.21 -6.08 29.50
CA ILE A 6 42.48 -5.65 30.88
C ILE A 6 43.09 -6.77 31.68
N ALA A 7 42.55 -7.98 31.58
CA ALA A 7 43.11 -9.18 32.22
C ALA A 7 44.49 -9.52 31.66
N GLY A 8 44.71 -9.42 30.35
CA GLY A 8 46.02 -9.64 29.70
C GLY A 8 47.07 -8.62 30.17
N ALA A 9 46.72 -7.35 30.26
CA ALA A 9 47.62 -6.31 30.77
C ALA A 9 48.01 -6.52 32.24
N ALA A 10 47.09 -6.98 33.07
CA ALA A 10 47.38 -7.36 34.45
C ALA A 10 48.32 -8.57 34.53
N LEU A 11 48.16 -9.60 33.67
CA LEU A 11 48.99 -10.78 33.60
C LEU A 11 50.43 -10.50 33.12
N VAL A 12 50.63 -9.48 32.28
CA VAL A 12 51.97 -9.01 31.86
C VAL A 12 52.81 -8.53 33.06
N GLY A 13 52.14 -7.98 34.09
CA GLY A 13 52.80 -7.58 35.34
C GLY A 13 53.29 -8.75 36.22
N LEU A 14 52.74 -9.95 36.05
CA LEU A 14 53.05 -11.12 36.87
C LEU A 14 54.51 -11.56 36.81
N PRO A 15 55.18 -11.70 35.63
CA PRO A 15 56.61 -12.00 35.55
C PRO A 15 57.49 -10.95 36.22
N VAL A 16 57.09 -9.67 36.14
CA VAL A 16 57.81 -8.57 36.79
C VAL A 16 57.68 -8.68 38.30
N LEU A 17 56.47 -8.93 38.80
CA LEU A 17 56.19 -9.11 40.24
C LEU A 17 56.97 -10.31 40.81
N LEU A 18 56.93 -11.46 40.13
CA LEU A 18 57.66 -12.66 40.50
C LEU A 18 59.20 -12.44 40.48
N HIS A 19 59.73 -11.71 39.49
CA HIS A 19 61.10 -11.33 39.40
C HIS A 19 61.58 -10.46 40.59
N LEU A 20 60.74 -9.56 41.05
CA LEU A 20 61.01 -8.71 42.19
C LEU A 20 60.95 -9.45 43.52
N ILE A 21 59.93 -10.33 43.71
CA ILE A 21 59.75 -11.13 44.94
C ILE A 21 60.86 -12.21 45.09
N LEU A 22 61.24 -12.89 43.99
CA LEU A 22 62.19 -13.97 43.97
C LEU A 22 63.64 -13.47 43.85
N ARG A 23 63.88 -12.18 43.95
CA ARG A 23 65.26 -11.63 43.89
C ARG A 23 66.03 -11.98 45.18
N GLN A 24 66.72 -13.10 45.15
CA GLN A 24 67.62 -13.50 46.26
C GLN A 24 68.82 -12.57 46.29
N GLU A 25 69.03 -11.91 47.42
CA GLU A 25 70.25 -11.17 47.70
C GLU A 25 71.34 -12.19 48.05
N PRO A 26 72.51 -12.24 47.32
CA PRO A 26 73.60 -13.15 47.66
C PRO A 26 74.17 -12.78 49.00
N LYS A 27 74.23 -13.74 49.94
CA LYS A 27 74.87 -13.55 51.22
C LYS A 27 76.34 -13.22 50.96
N ARG A 28 76.81 -12.07 51.44
CA ARG A 28 78.21 -11.63 51.38
C ARG A 28 78.97 -12.36 52.44
N LEU A 29 79.81 -13.36 52.04
CA LEU A 29 80.81 -13.96 52.90
C LEU A 29 82.10 -13.15 52.71
N PRO A 30 82.68 -12.59 53.75
CA PRO A 30 83.94 -11.89 53.67
C PRO A 30 85.13 -12.93 53.52
N PHE A 31 85.72 -12.94 52.34
CA PHE A 31 86.91 -13.76 52.11
C PHE A 31 88.14 -12.86 51.83
N PRO A 32 89.26 -12.97 52.60
CA PRO A 32 90.34 -12.00 52.57
C PRO A 32 91.15 -11.89 51.25
N ALA A 33 91.05 -12.84 50.32
CA ALA A 33 91.88 -12.87 49.12
C ALA A 33 91.28 -12.12 47.87
N VAL A 34 90.23 -11.36 48.02
CA VAL A 34 89.49 -10.72 46.92
C VAL A 34 90.13 -9.45 46.35
N ARG A 35 91.27 -9.00 46.94
CA ARG A 35 91.87 -7.71 46.51
C ARG A 35 92.41 -7.72 45.08
N PHE A 36 92.62 -8.87 44.43
CA PHE A 36 93.20 -9.02 43.09
C PHE A 36 92.18 -9.32 42.00
N LEU A 37 90.86 -9.50 42.28
CA LEU A 37 89.86 -9.94 41.33
C LEU A 37 88.82 -8.88 40.92
N LYS A 38 88.98 -7.62 41.37
CA LYS A 38 87.96 -6.60 41.26
C LYS A 38 87.55 -6.16 39.81
N VAL A 39 88.42 -6.36 38.83
CA VAL A 39 88.15 -5.88 37.46
C VAL A 39 87.30 -6.86 36.65
N ARG A 40 87.43 -8.15 36.79
CA ARG A 40 86.71 -9.16 36.00
C ARG A 40 85.27 -9.39 36.50
N GLN A 41 84.96 -9.13 37.75
CA GLN A 41 83.62 -9.32 38.32
C GLN A 41 82.60 -8.27 37.84
N ARG A 42 82.96 -7.00 37.57
CA ARG A 42 82.02 -5.96 37.09
C ARG A 42 81.50 -6.25 35.70
N ILE A 43 82.26 -6.82 34.80
CA ILE A 43 81.87 -7.16 33.44
C ILE A 43 80.89 -8.34 33.42
N ASN A 44 81.11 -9.34 34.24
CA ASN A 44 80.25 -10.51 34.34
C ASN A 44 78.88 -10.19 34.99
N GLN A 45 78.88 -9.33 36.02
CA GLN A 45 77.66 -8.91 36.67
C GLN A 45 76.76 -8.07 35.73
N ARG A 46 77.32 -7.20 34.89
CA ARG A 46 76.60 -6.49 33.88
C ARG A 46 76.02 -7.43 32.81
N LYS A 47 76.76 -8.39 32.34
CA LYS A 47 76.32 -9.41 31.36
C LYS A 47 75.23 -10.29 31.96
N MET A 48 75.28 -10.67 33.21
CA MET A 48 74.28 -11.47 33.92
C MET A 48 72.98 -10.69 34.12
N ARG A 49 73.09 -9.42 34.54
CA ARG A 49 71.90 -8.53 34.66
C ARG A 49 71.17 -8.28 33.29
N LEU A 50 71.94 -8.08 32.22
CA LEU A 50 71.40 -7.90 30.88
C LEU A 50 70.68 -9.18 30.43
N LYS A 51 71.22 -10.38 30.69
CA LYS A 51 70.58 -11.61 30.33
C LYS A 51 69.31 -11.91 31.10
N HIS A 52 69.25 -11.60 32.41
CA HIS A 52 68.02 -11.71 33.20
C HIS A 52 66.96 -10.72 32.74
N PHE A 53 67.34 -9.49 32.39
CA PHE A 53 66.45 -8.50 31.86
C PHE A 53 65.93 -8.92 30.50
N LEU A 54 66.69 -9.46 29.61
CA LEU A 54 66.31 -9.98 28.31
C LEU A 54 65.30 -11.14 28.45
N LEU A 55 65.50 -12.10 29.34
CA LEU A 55 64.57 -13.18 29.61
C LEU A 55 63.26 -12.67 30.21
N LEU A 56 63.31 -11.70 31.12
CA LEU A 56 62.10 -11.06 31.67
C LEU A 56 61.33 -10.35 30.60
N ALA A 57 61.96 -9.55 29.74
CA ALA A 57 61.34 -8.86 28.62
C ALA A 57 60.67 -9.84 27.63
N LEU A 58 61.35 -10.97 27.33
CA LEU A 58 60.83 -12.00 26.44
C LEU A 58 59.57 -12.68 27.01
N ARG A 59 59.52 -12.93 28.34
CA ARG A 59 58.34 -13.47 29.04
C ARG A 59 57.19 -12.51 29.07
N CYS A 60 57.43 -11.23 29.35
CA CYS A 60 56.43 -10.19 29.30
C CYS A 60 55.85 -10.05 27.88
N LEU A 61 56.71 -10.06 26.85
CA LEU A 61 56.31 -10.00 25.46
C LEU A 61 55.46 -11.21 25.04
N LEU A 62 55.83 -12.42 25.52
CA LEU A 62 55.11 -13.66 25.24
C LEU A 62 53.68 -13.60 25.82
N ILE A 63 53.54 -13.14 27.07
CA ILE A 63 52.22 -12.99 27.71
C ILE A 63 51.40 -11.91 26.98
N ALA A 64 52.02 -10.80 26.61
CA ALA A 64 51.35 -9.73 25.87
C ALA A 64 50.86 -10.20 24.49
N LEU A 65 51.72 -10.95 23.76
CA LEU A 65 51.37 -11.49 22.44
C LEU A 65 50.28 -12.58 22.56
N PHE A 66 50.33 -13.41 23.60
CA PHE A 66 49.31 -14.41 23.89
C PHE A 66 47.96 -13.77 24.22
N ALA A 67 47.93 -12.72 25.05
CA ALA A 67 46.74 -11.96 25.37
C ALA A 67 46.16 -11.30 24.10
N LEU A 68 47.02 -10.77 23.23
CA LEU A 68 46.60 -10.19 21.93
C LEU A 68 46.03 -11.28 20.99
N THR A 69 46.57 -12.48 21.03
CA THR A 69 46.06 -13.63 20.24
C THR A 69 44.66 -14.03 20.71
N LEU A 70 44.40 -14.06 22.03
CA LEU A 70 43.08 -14.36 22.58
C LEU A 70 42.06 -13.28 22.27
N PHE A 71 42.47 -12.04 22.03
CA PHE A 71 41.61 -10.95 21.60
C PHE A 71 41.12 -11.12 20.16
N GLN A 72 41.76 -11.99 19.35
CA GLN A 72 41.45 -12.23 17.94
C GLN A 72 41.26 -10.93 17.12
N PRO A 73 42.24 -10.02 17.09
CA PRO A 73 42.09 -8.75 16.42
C PRO A 73 41.85 -8.99 14.92
N ARG A 74 40.76 -8.36 14.43
CA ARG A 74 40.45 -8.29 13.01
C ARG A 74 40.92 -6.93 12.53
N VAL A 75 41.74 -6.90 11.53
CA VAL A 75 42.22 -5.66 10.92
C VAL A 75 41.62 -5.54 9.53
N PRO A 76 40.93 -4.43 9.21
CA PRO A 76 40.49 -4.20 7.86
C PRO A 76 41.74 -4.07 6.96
N THR A 77 41.81 -4.89 5.92
CA THR A 77 42.91 -4.89 4.96
C THR A 77 42.71 -3.84 3.88
N SER A 78 42.49 -2.60 4.25
CA SER A 78 42.70 -1.49 3.32
C SER A 78 44.19 -1.34 3.05
N GLY A 79 44.65 -2.00 2.02
CA GLY A 79 46.03 -1.79 1.53
C GLY A 79 46.96 -2.99 1.37
N LEU A 80 46.61 -4.23 1.77
CA LEU A 80 47.50 -5.41 1.62
C LEU A 80 46.99 -6.48 0.64
N ALA A 81 45.74 -6.37 0.13
CA ALA A 81 45.22 -7.23 -0.94
C ALA A 81 45.54 -6.69 -2.34
N ILE A 82 46.64 -6.02 -2.49
CA ILE A 82 46.98 -5.03 -3.54
C ILE A 82 47.20 -5.62 -4.93
N HIS A 83 47.28 -6.92 -5.14
CA HIS A 83 47.80 -7.41 -6.43
C HIS A 83 46.99 -8.50 -7.13
N LEU A 84 45.77 -8.86 -6.67
CA LEU A 84 45.02 -9.96 -7.27
C LEU A 84 43.59 -9.61 -7.72
N ALA A 85 43.02 -8.46 -7.36
CA ALA A 85 41.62 -8.13 -7.64
C ALA A 85 41.37 -7.36 -8.97
N GLY A 86 42.42 -6.84 -9.61
CA GLY A 86 42.26 -5.94 -10.76
C GLY A 86 41.72 -6.56 -12.04
N ASP A 87 41.91 -7.91 -12.22
CA ASP A 87 41.51 -8.61 -13.46
C ASP A 87 40.56 -9.81 -13.21
N GLN A 88 40.09 -10.01 -11.97
CA GLN A 88 39.16 -11.11 -11.69
C GLN A 88 37.75 -10.80 -12.13
N PRO A 89 37.05 -11.75 -12.80
CA PRO A 89 35.64 -11.61 -13.11
C PRO A 89 34.79 -11.34 -11.86
N VAL A 90 33.73 -10.53 -12.00
CA VAL A 90 32.82 -10.09 -10.94
C VAL A 90 31.39 -10.56 -11.24
N ALA A 91 30.64 -10.96 -10.22
CA ALA A 91 29.20 -11.11 -10.33
C ALA A 91 28.54 -9.77 -9.99
N ALA A 92 28.13 -9.02 -11.01
CA ALA A 92 27.58 -7.67 -10.88
C ALA A 92 26.06 -7.64 -11.18
N VAL A 93 25.28 -7.04 -10.29
CA VAL A 93 23.86 -6.75 -10.54
C VAL A 93 23.67 -5.25 -10.60
N LEU A 94 23.20 -4.77 -11.74
CA LEU A 94 22.88 -3.36 -11.99
C LEU A 94 21.39 -3.16 -11.76
N VAL A 95 21.01 -2.43 -10.73
CA VAL A 95 19.62 -2.12 -10.40
C VAL A 95 19.33 -0.70 -10.86
N ILE A 96 18.43 -0.57 -11.83
CA ILE A 96 18.05 0.72 -12.44
C ILE A 96 16.67 1.11 -11.89
N ASP A 97 16.62 2.26 -11.24
CA ASP A 97 15.37 2.87 -10.85
C ASP A 97 14.64 3.38 -12.09
N THR A 98 13.43 2.88 -12.33
CA THR A 98 12.57 3.27 -13.45
C THR A 98 11.30 3.98 -13.00
N THR A 99 11.20 4.37 -11.73
CA THR A 99 10.05 5.11 -11.20
C THR A 99 9.85 6.45 -11.93
N PRO A 100 8.62 7.01 -11.90
CA PRO A 100 8.28 8.24 -12.61
C PRO A 100 9.19 9.43 -12.26
N SER A 101 9.68 9.54 -11.03
CA SER A 101 10.61 10.59 -10.61
C SER A 101 11.90 10.62 -11.43
N MET A 102 12.33 9.46 -11.96
CA MET A 102 13.49 9.35 -12.85
C MET A 102 13.29 10.03 -14.23
N GLY A 103 12.05 10.42 -14.54
CA GLY A 103 11.71 11.23 -15.69
C GLY A 103 12.04 12.71 -15.53
N TYR A 104 12.42 13.16 -14.34
CA TYR A 104 12.77 14.56 -14.09
C TYR A 104 13.94 15.00 -14.97
N VAL A 105 13.76 16.11 -15.72
CA VAL A 105 14.75 16.66 -16.62
C VAL A 105 15.68 17.63 -15.87
N ALA A 106 16.96 17.31 -15.82
CA ALA A 106 17.99 18.17 -15.26
C ALA A 106 18.93 18.63 -16.40
N GLY A 107 18.81 19.88 -16.77
CA GLY A 107 19.51 20.40 -17.95
C GLY A 107 18.91 19.87 -19.25
N ASP A 108 19.62 19.01 -19.96
CA ASP A 108 19.21 18.43 -21.25
C ASP A 108 18.85 16.95 -21.20
N LYS A 109 18.88 16.32 -20.00
CA LYS A 109 18.72 14.88 -19.83
C LYS A 109 17.79 14.54 -18.69
N THR A 110 17.07 13.43 -18.83
CA THR A 110 16.33 12.84 -17.72
C THR A 110 17.28 12.18 -16.73
N ARG A 111 16.86 12.05 -15.47
CA ARG A 111 17.60 11.29 -14.45
C ARG A 111 17.82 9.84 -14.89
N LEU A 112 16.84 9.22 -15.56
CA LEU A 112 16.96 7.87 -16.11
C LEU A 112 18.05 7.81 -17.21
N ALA A 113 18.14 8.81 -18.07
CA ALA A 113 19.19 8.89 -19.08
C ALA A 113 20.60 9.01 -18.45
N ASP A 114 20.74 9.78 -17.36
CA ASP A 114 22.00 9.85 -16.62
C ASP A 114 22.33 8.54 -15.89
N ALA A 115 21.33 7.92 -15.26
CA ALA A 115 21.46 6.59 -14.63
C ALA A 115 21.93 5.54 -15.64
N ARG A 116 21.29 5.48 -16.80
CA ARG A 116 21.66 4.57 -17.90
C ARG A 116 23.09 4.82 -18.40
N ARG A 117 23.46 6.08 -18.61
CA ARG A 117 24.83 6.43 -19.03
C ARG A 117 25.87 5.93 -18.03
N ARG A 118 25.65 6.18 -16.73
CA ARG A 118 26.56 5.73 -15.67
C ARG A 118 26.59 4.19 -15.55
N ALA A 119 25.44 3.52 -15.75
CA ALA A 119 25.39 2.06 -15.76
C ALA A 119 26.19 1.47 -16.95
N LEU A 120 26.14 2.10 -18.13
CA LEU A 120 26.93 1.72 -19.29
C LEU A 120 28.45 1.96 -19.06
N GLU A 121 28.81 3.09 -18.47
CA GLU A 121 30.20 3.39 -18.07
C GLU A 121 30.73 2.32 -17.08
N LEU A 122 29.94 1.96 -16.06
CA LEU A 122 30.32 0.90 -15.12
C LEU A 122 30.44 -0.47 -15.82
N LEU A 123 29.53 -0.77 -16.76
CA LEU A 123 29.56 -2.02 -17.53
C LEU A 123 30.86 -2.14 -18.35
N ASP A 124 31.38 -1.03 -18.90
CA ASP A 124 32.63 -1.00 -19.64
C ASP A 124 33.87 -1.17 -18.74
N GLU A 125 33.77 -0.84 -17.45
CA GLU A 125 34.85 -1.03 -16.48
C GLU A 125 34.90 -2.47 -15.91
N LEU A 126 33.87 -3.30 -16.14
CA LEU A 126 33.84 -4.67 -15.60
C LEU A 126 34.90 -5.56 -16.30
N PRO A 127 35.68 -6.36 -15.54
CA PRO A 127 36.65 -7.30 -16.08
C PRO A 127 36.02 -8.32 -17.06
N ALA A 128 36.79 -8.76 -18.02
CA ALA A 128 36.36 -9.79 -18.98
C ALA A 128 35.95 -11.09 -18.26
N GLY A 129 34.83 -11.69 -18.65
CA GLY A 129 34.28 -12.89 -18.03
C GLY A 129 33.39 -12.62 -16.81
N SER A 130 33.12 -11.33 -16.47
CA SER A 130 32.17 -10.99 -15.42
C SER A 130 30.75 -11.43 -15.77
N LYS A 131 29.99 -11.92 -14.78
CA LYS A 131 28.55 -12.20 -14.90
C LYS A 131 27.79 -10.93 -14.59
N VAL A 132 26.86 -10.55 -15.44
CA VAL A 132 26.07 -9.32 -15.28
C VAL A 132 24.60 -9.63 -15.31
N ALA A 133 23.83 -9.04 -14.41
CA ALA A 133 22.38 -8.98 -14.49
C ALA A 133 21.92 -7.53 -14.43
N VAL A 134 20.91 -7.18 -15.23
CA VAL A 134 20.26 -5.86 -15.21
C VAL A 134 18.86 -6.04 -14.65
N VAL A 135 18.59 -5.39 -13.53
CA VAL A 135 17.32 -5.47 -12.80
C VAL A 135 16.57 -4.15 -12.95
N ASP A 136 15.41 -4.22 -13.58
CA ASP A 136 14.36 -3.20 -13.50
C ASP A 136 13.36 -3.68 -12.43
N PRO A 137 13.07 -2.92 -11.35
CA PRO A 137 12.10 -3.32 -10.34
C PRO A 137 10.71 -3.64 -10.89
N ALA A 138 10.35 -3.05 -12.03
CA ALA A 138 9.09 -3.32 -12.72
C ALA A 138 9.11 -4.60 -13.58
N ASP A 139 10.28 -5.23 -13.78
CA ASP A 139 10.41 -6.49 -14.52
C ASP A 139 10.46 -7.68 -13.55
N PRO A 140 9.45 -8.56 -13.52
CA PRO A 140 9.43 -9.71 -12.63
C PRO A 140 10.43 -10.81 -13.02
N LEU A 141 11.03 -10.75 -14.23
CA LEU A 141 11.89 -11.79 -14.80
C LEU A 141 13.36 -11.36 -14.86
N ALA A 142 13.93 -10.97 -13.74
CA ALA A 142 15.34 -10.68 -13.67
C ALA A 142 16.19 -11.97 -13.69
N VAL A 143 17.09 -12.08 -14.66
CA VAL A 143 17.99 -13.21 -14.88
C VAL A 143 19.40 -12.72 -15.16
N TRP A 144 20.40 -13.62 -15.03
CA TRP A 144 21.74 -13.34 -15.50
C TRP A 144 21.76 -13.23 -17.03
N GLU A 145 22.33 -12.15 -17.54
CA GLU A 145 22.46 -11.96 -18.97
C GLU A 145 23.52 -12.91 -19.56
N VAL A 146 23.31 -13.35 -20.78
CA VAL A 146 24.22 -14.32 -21.46
C VAL A 146 25.57 -13.69 -21.73
N SER A 147 25.60 -12.38 -22.01
CA SER A 147 26.81 -11.61 -22.26
C SER A 147 26.69 -10.16 -21.77
N THR A 148 27.81 -9.49 -21.63
CA THR A 148 27.83 -8.02 -21.37
C THR A 148 27.18 -7.22 -22.51
N GLY A 149 27.19 -7.76 -23.75
CA GLY A 149 26.48 -7.18 -24.88
C GLY A 149 24.94 -7.23 -24.73
N ASP A 150 24.43 -8.29 -24.11
CA ASP A 150 22.99 -8.41 -23.81
C ASP A 150 22.60 -7.44 -22.71
N ALA A 151 23.41 -7.34 -21.65
CA ALA A 151 23.24 -6.33 -20.59
C ALA A 151 23.22 -4.90 -21.15
N ARG A 152 24.12 -4.59 -22.08
CA ARG A 152 24.15 -3.31 -22.77
C ARG A 152 22.85 -3.03 -23.54
N ARG A 153 22.39 -4.00 -24.34
CA ARG A 153 21.13 -3.84 -25.09
C ARG A 153 19.94 -3.63 -24.16
N LYS A 154 19.87 -4.36 -23.05
CA LYS A 154 18.81 -4.20 -22.07
C LYS A 154 18.82 -2.80 -21.44
N LEU A 155 20.00 -2.28 -21.07
CA LEU A 155 20.14 -0.91 -20.56
C LEU A 155 19.71 0.13 -21.63
N GLU A 156 20.10 -0.04 -22.89
CA GLU A 156 19.74 0.88 -23.98
C GLU A 156 18.24 0.90 -24.28
N GLN A 157 17.53 -0.21 -24.06
CA GLN A 157 16.08 -0.31 -24.22
C GLN A 157 15.28 0.35 -23.10
N MET A 158 15.87 0.63 -21.94
CA MET A 158 15.23 1.35 -20.83
C MET A 158 15.15 2.85 -21.13
N ALA A 159 14.25 3.27 -22.03
CA ALA A 159 14.20 4.64 -22.53
C ALA A 159 13.31 5.55 -21.68
N GLU A 160 12.22 5.01 -21.08
CA GLU A 160 11.21 5.79 -20.40
C GLU A 160 10.91 5.24 -18.99
N PRO A 161 10.62 6.12 -18.01
CA PRO A 161 10.16 5.71 -16.67
C PRO A 161 8.81 4.97 -16.73
N ARG A 162 8.56 4.14 -15.75
CA ARG A 162 7.34 3.32 -15.62
C ARG A 162 6.67 3.59 -14.28
N GLY A 163 5.40 4.01 -14.31
CA GLY A 163 4.62 4.21 -13.09
C GLY A 163 3.99 2.92 -12.56
N GLY A 164 3.74 2.87 -11.24
CA GLY A 164 3.02 1.76 -10.60
C GLY A 164 3.78 0.45 -10.50
N GLY A 165 5.06 0.47 -10.75
CA GLY A 165 5.96 -0.66 -10.52
C GLY A 165 6.29 -0.85 -9.03
N PRO A 166 6.91 -1.98 -8.66
CA PRO A 166 7.44 -2.18 -7.32
C PRO A 166 8.52 -1.12 -7.00
N PRO A 167 8.69 -0.73 -5.72
CA PRO A 167 9.74 0.21 -5.32
C PRO A 167 11.14 -0.37 -5.56
N LEU A 168 12.15 0.49 -5.61
CA LEU A 168 13.56 0.13 -5.79
C LEU A 168 14.03 -0.98 -4.80
N ALA A 169 13.49 -0.96 -3.58
CA ALA A 169 13.75 -2.00 -2.58
C ALA A 169 13.40 -3.42 -3.07
N ALA A 170 12.40 -3.59 -3.93
CA ALA A 170 12.08 -4.89 -4.52
C ALA A 170 13.16 -5.33 -5.53
N GLY A 171 13.71 -4.40 -6.31
CA GLY A 171 14.84 -4.67 -7.19
C GLY A 171 16.10 -5.10 -6.44
N LEU A 172 16.36 -4.49 -5.27
CA LEU A 172 17.45 -4.91 -4.38
C LEU A 172 17.26 -6.32 -3.83
N LEU A 173 16.03 -6.69 -3.42
CA LEU A 173 15.73 -8.07 -3.01
C LEU A 173 16.02 -9.07 -4.13
N THR A 174 15.61 -8.76 -5.35
CA THR A 174 15.90 -9.57 -6.55
C THR A 174 17.41 -9.67 -6.79
N ALA A 175 18.14 -8.56 -6.65
CA ALA A 175 19.59 -8.54 -6.82
C ALA A 175 20.30 -9.48 -5.83
N TYR A 176 19.91 -9.46 -4.55
CA TYR A 176 20.47 -10.38 -3.56
C TYR A 176 20.13 -11.84 -3.82
N GLN A 177 18.92 -12.13 -4.31
CA GLN A 177 18.52 -13.49 -4.69
C GLN A 177 19.35 -14.01 -5.87
N LEU A 178 19.59 -13.18 -6.88
CA LEU A 178 20.46 -13.51 -8.00
C LEU A 178 21.89 -13.81 -7.54
N LEU A 179 22.47 -12.95 -6.70
CA LEU A 179 23.80 -13.15 -6.15
C LEU A 179 23.92 -14.41 -5.30
N ALA A 180 22.87 -14.77 -4.58
CA ALA A 180 22.85 -16.03 -3.80
C ALA A 180 22.77 -17.28 -4.68
N SER A 181 22.36 -17.16 -5.95
CA SER A 181 22.29 -18.29 -6.89
C SER A 181 23.58 -18.53 -7.67
N VAL A 182 24.50 -17.55 -7.74
CA VAL A 182 25.73 -17.61 -8.57
C VAL A 182 26.59 -18.85 -8.28
N ASP A 183 26.78 -19.20 -7.01
CA ASP A 183 27.67 -20.29 -6.63
C ASP A 183 27.13 -21.68 -6.98
N ARG A 184 25.81 -21.83 -7.19
CA ARG A 184 25.19 -23.09 -7.60
C ARG A 184 25.52 -23.46 -9.05
N GLU A 185 25.84 -22.47 -9.87
CA GLU A 185 26.17 -22.64 -11.29
C GLU A 185 27.67 -22.85 -11.55
N THR A 186 28.52 -22.59 -10.54
CA THR A 186 29.99 -22.61 -10.64
C THR A 186 30.62 -23.60 -9.65
N GLU A 187 30.03 -24.79 -9.47
CA GLU A 187 30.60 -25.82 -8.58
C GLU A 187 32.09 -26.11 -8.91
N GLY A 188 32.98 -25.83 -7.95
CA GLY A 188 34.41 -26.10 -8.05
C GLY A 188 35.30 -24.93 -8.47
N SER A 189 34.76 -23.75 -8.72
CA SER A 189 35.52 -22.52 -8.99
C SER A 189 35.61 -21.62 -7.73
N GLU A 190 36.64 -20.77 -7.68
CA GLU A 190 36.69 -19.75 -6.63
C GLU A 190 35.48 -18.83 -6.70
N PRO A 191 34.85 -18.46 -5.56
CA PRO A 191 33.68 -17.62 -5.55
C PRO A 191 34.00 -16.21 -6.09
N LEU A 192 33.17 -15.74 -7.04
CA LEU A 192 33.35 -14.44 -7.65
C LEU A 192 33.08 -13.31 -6.64
N PRO A 193 33.83 -12.20 -6.68
CA PRO A 193 33.46 -10.97 -6.00
C PRO A 193 32.06 -10.52 -6.40
N ARG A 194 31.28 -10.00 -5.46
CA ARG A 194 29.87 -9.64 -5.67
C ARG A 194 29.67 -8.14 -5.60
N LEU A 195 28.97 -7.61 -6.59
CA LEU A 195 28.68 -6.19 -6.70
C LEU A 195 27.19 -5.96 -6.94
N VAL A 196 26.60 -5.06 -6.17
CA VAL A 196 25.29 -4.45 -6.47
C VAL A 196 25.52 -2.97 -6.74
N ALA A 197 25.20 -2.54 -7.95
CA ALA A 197 25.24 -1.14 -8.33
C ALA A 197 23.81 -0.64 -8.55
N VAL A 198 23.40 0.37 -7.79
CA VAL A 198 22.07 0.98 -7.82
C VAL A 198 22.18 2.34 -8.45
N PHE A 199 21.26 2.65 -9.36
CA PHE A 199 21.17 3.93 -10.05
C PHE A 199 19.80 4.53 -9.81
N SER A 200 19.69 5.53 -8.93
CA SER A 200 18.41 6.11 -8.49
C SER A 200 18.59 7.59 -8.12
N ASP A 201 17.51 8.34 -8.18
CA ASP A 201 17.45 9.72 -7.68
C ASP A 201 17.25 9.80 -6.15
N ARG A 202 17.22 8.67 -5.48
CA ARG A 202 17.04 8.57 -4.04
C ARG A 202 15.68 9.07 -3.52
N ALA A 203 14.62 9.06 -4.37
CA ALA A 203 13.30 9.49 -3.92
C ALA A 203 12.82 8.61 -2.74
N VAL A 204 12.16 9.25 -1.74
CA VAL A 204 11.68 8.57 -0.54
C VAL A 204 10.73 7.42 -0.88
N ALA A 205 9.82 7.64 -1.84
CA ALA A 205 8.87 6.63 -2.29
C ALA A 205 9.55 5.41 -2.93
N SER A 206 10.61 5.64 -3.74
CA SER A 206 11.37 4.56 -4.38
C SER A 206 12.17 3.74 -3.37
N TRP A 207 12.72 4.39 -2.33
CA TRP A 207 13.57 3.71 -1.35
C TRP A 207 12.78 2.78 -0.41
N ALA A 208 11.54 3.12 -0.01
CA ALA A 208 10.69 2.34 0.89
C ALA A 208 11.43 1.94 2.18
N ALA A 209 11.77 2.92 3.01
CA ALA A 209 12.62 2.75 4.20
C ALA A 209 12.12 1.69 5.20
N GLU A 210 10.81 1.41 5.23
CA GLU A 210 10.18 0.36 6.05
C GLU A 210 10.66 -1.05 5.70
N ARG A 211 11.20 -1.27 4.50
CA ARG A 211 11.77 -2.55 4.06
C ARG A 211 13.23 -2.75 4.39
N ALA A 212 13.89 -1.79 5.05
CA ALA A 212 15.32 -1.86 5.34
C ALA A 212 15.71 -3.11 6.14
N ALA A 213 14.90 -3.55 7.10
CA ALA A 213 15.14 -4.76 7.88
C ALA A 213 15.12 -6.04 7.03
N ASP A 214 14.14 -6.13 6.10
CA ASP A 214 14.00 -7.27 5.20
C ASP A 214 15.18 -7.31 4.22
N LEU A 215 15.59 -6.17 3.68
CA LEU A 215 16.74 -6.04 2.78
C LEU A 215 18.02 -6.54 3.46
N LYS A 216 18.29 -6.13 4.70
CA LYS A 216 19.44 -6.61 5.48
C LYS A 216 19.37 -8.11 5.70
N ALA A 217 18.21 -8.64 6.10
CA ALA A 217 18.04 -10.06 6.36
C ALA A 217 18.29 -10.94 5.12
N VAL A 218 17.95 -10.44 3.92
CA VAL A 218 18.23 -11.16 2.66
C VAL A 218 19.66 -10.98 2.22
N ARG A 219 20.24 -9.77 2.33
CA ARG A 219 21.65 -9.50 2.06
C ARG A 219 22.57 -10.40 2.88
N ASP A 220 22.30 -10.53 4.19
CA ASP A 220 23.13 -11.30 5.11
C ASP A 220 23.05 -12.82 4.86
N LYS A 221 22.12 -13.29 4.05
CA LYS A 221 22.04 -14.68 3.57
C LYS A 221 22.84 -14.95 2.30
N VAL A 222 23.33 -13.91 1.63
CA VAL A 222 24.19 -14.07 0.46
C VAL A 222 25.50 -14.68 0.92
N PRO A 223 25.98 -15.80 0.32
CA PRO A 223 27.22 -16.45 0.73
C PRO A 223 28.44 -15.54 0.56
N ALA A 224 29.55 -15.85 1.24
CA ALA A 224 30.81 -15.13 1.04
C ALA A 224 31.33 -15.26 -0.41
N PRO A 225 32.02 -14.25 -0.97
CA PRO A 225 32.43 -12.99 -0.36
C PRO A 225 31.29 -12.00 -0.13
N PRO A 226 31.45 -11.04 0.80
CA PRO A 226 30.44 -10.03 1.08
C PRO A 226 30.13 -9.18 -0.16
N VAL A 227 28.87 -8.73 -0.25
CA VAL A 227 28.40 -7.91 -1.38
C VAL A 227 28.95 -6.49 -1.25
N ALA A 228 29.67 -6.03 -2.25
CA ALA A 228 30.02 -4.61 -2.41
C ALA A 228 28.82 -3.84 -2.97
N HIS A 229 28.55 -2.64 -2.46
CA HIS A 229 27.44 -1.80 -2.89
C HIS A 229 27.95 -0.46 -3.43
N LEU A 230 27.38 -0.05 -4.56
CA LEU A 230 27.51 1.28 -5.14
C LEU A 230 26.12 1.84 -5.35
N PHE A 231 25.81 2.97 -4.76
CA PHE A 231 24.57 3.67 -4.97
C PHE A 231 24.86 5.00 -5.66
N PHE A 232 24.61 5.06 -6.96
CA PHE A 232 24.78 6.27 -7.77
C PHE A 232 23.56 7.17 -7.61
N ASP A 233 23.72 8.27 -6.85
CA ASP A 233 22.70 9.32 -6.78
C ASP A 233 22.70 10.13 -8.08
N VAL A 234 21.60 10.08 -8.83
CA VAL A 234 21.36 10.87 -10.03
C VAL A 234 20.32 11.97 -9.79
N GLY A 235 19.91 12.16 -8.55
CA GLY A 235 18.89 13.14 -8.17
C GLY A 235 19.41 14.56 -8.12
N VAL A 236 18.50 15.52 -8.21
CA VAL A 236 18.79 16.97 -8.04
C VAL A 236 18.58 17.35 -6.58
N ASP A 237 19.43 18.24 -6.02
CA ASP A 237 19.35 18.56 -4.58
C ASP A 237 18.15 19.43 -4.21
N GLN A 238 17.70 20.30 -5.09
CA GLN A 238 16.54 21.16 -4.89
C GLN A 238 15.67 21.18 -6.16
N PRO A 239 14.89 20.10 -6.39
CA PRO A 239 14.04 20.04 -7.57
C PRO A 239 12.88 21.02 -7.43
N ALA A 240 12.65 21.85 -8.43
CA ALA A 240 11.45 22.66 -8.55
C ALA A 240 10.43 21.92 -9.42
N ASN A 241 9.22 21.75 -8.92
CA ASN A 241 8.18 20.95 -9.56
C ASN A 241 6.78 21.44 -9.19
N VAL A 242 5.85 21.36 -10.14
CA VAL A 242 4.41 21.54 -9.89
C VAL A 242 3.72 20.25 -10.28
N SER A 243 3.01 19.62 -9.36
CA SER A 243 2.39 18.30 -9.57
C SER A 243 0.88 18.34 -9.39
N ILE A 244 0.15 17.54 -10.15
CA ILE A 244 -1.24 17.22 -9.90
C ILE A 244 -1.27 15.97 -9.04
N LEU A 245 -1.53 16.11 -7.75
CA LEU A 245 -1.54 14.99 -6.80
C LEU A 245 -2.73 14.07 -7.01
N SER A 246 -3.92 14.64 -7.22
CA SER A 246 -5.15 13.89 -7.46
C SER A 246 -6.08 14.63 -8.41
N ALA A 247 -6.95 13.88 -9.06
CA ALA A 247 -8.08 14.39 -9.81
C ALA A 247 -9.27 13.44 -9.62
N GLU A 248 -10.36 13.95 -9.10
CA GLU A 248 -11.55 13.18 -8.75
C GLU A 248 -12.80 13.83 -9.32
N VAL A 249 -13.75 12.99 -9.72
CA VAL A 249 -15.10 13.42 -10.13
C VAL A 249 -16.10 12.90 -9.11
N ARG A 250 -17.01 13.77 -8.71
CA ARG A 250 -18.12 13.40 -7.82
C ARG A 250 -19.44 14.00 -8.31
N PRO A 251 -20.47 13.15 -8.49
CA PRO A 251 -20.47 11.68 -8.41
C PRO A 251 -19.75 11.05 -9.60
N THR A 252 -19.21 9.83 -9.45
CA THR A 252 -18.53 9.08 -10.54
C THR A 252 -19.51 8.60 -11.62
N VAL A 253 -20.77 8.40 -11.25
CA VAL A 253 -21.90 8.25 -12.18
C VAL A 253 -22.90 9.35 -11.88
N ALA A 254 -22.97 10.33 -12.77
CA ALA A 254 -23.88 11.47 -12.64
C ALA A 254 -25.21 11.24 -13.36
N PRO A 255 -26.34 11.62 -12.78
CA PRO A 255 -27.60 11.63 -13.51
C PRO A 255 -27.60 12.64 -14.68
N VAL A 256 -28.31 12.30 -15.73
CA VAL A 256 -28.50 13.20 -16.90
C VAL A 256 -29.05 14.56 -16.44
N GLY A 257 -28.45 15.64 -16.95
CA GLY A 257 -28.86 17.02 -16.65
C GLY A 257 -28.35 17.54 -15.29
N GLN A 258 -27.68 16.74 -14.51
CA GLN A 258 -27.02 17.21 -13.28
C GLN A 258 -25.57 17.68 -13.56
N PRO A 259 -25.12 18.74 -12.87
CA PRO A 259 -23.73 19.18 -13.01
C PRO A 259 -22.77 18.17 -12.42
N VAL A 260 -21.63 17.97 -13.10
CA VAL A 260 -20.53 17.12 -12.67
C VAL A 260 -19.38 18.00 -12.21
N THR A 261 -18.89 17.78 -11.00
CA THR A 261 -17.74 18.53 -10.47
C THR A 261 -16.49 17.66 -10.46
N LEU A 262 -15.46 18.11 -11.16
CA LEU A 262 -14.11 17.55 -11.10
C LEU A 262 -13.27 18.43 -10.18
N THR A 263 -12.63 17.82 -9.19
CA THR A 263 -11.71 18.51 -8.28
C THR A 263 -10.32 17.92 -8.45
N ALA A 264 -9.35 18.77 -8.78
CA ALA A 264 -7.93 18.42 -8.83
C ALA A 264 -7.20 19.03 -7.64
N SER A 265 -6.23 18.32 -7.09
CA SER A 265 -5.33 18.84 -6.06
C SER A 265 -3.97 19.09 -6.68
N VAL A 266 -3.48 20.33 -6.64
CA VAL A 266 -2.22 20.76 -7.26
C VAL A 266 -1.28 21.28 -6.18
N GLN A 267 0.01 20.94 -6.27
CA GLN A 267 1.03 21.32 -5.30
C GLN A 267 2.30 21.79 -6.00
N ALA A 268 2.93 22.83 -5.47
CA ALA A 268 4.29 23.24 -5.85
C ALA A 268 5.29 22.75 -4.80
N ALA A 269 6.42 22.20 -5.25
CA ALA A 269 7.54 21.78 -4.42
C ALA A 269 8.85 22.49 -4.86
N GLY A 270 9.73 22.76 -3.91
CA GLY A 270 11.07 23.30 -4.14
C GLY A 270 11.14 24.82 -4.26
N ALA A 271 10.56 25.42 -5.26
CA ALA A 271 10.56 26.88 -5.46
C ALA A 271 9.13 27.46 -5.27
N ASP A 272 9.06 28.74 -4.90
CA ASP A 272 7.80 29.49 -4.92
C ASP A 272 7.44 29.78 -6.39
N VAL A 273 6.47 29.04 -6.91
CA VAL A 273 6.03 29.16 -8.32
C VAL A 273 5.03 30.31 -8.48
N GLY A 274 4.50 30.85 -7.38
CA GLY A 274 3.52 31.94 -7.37
C GLY A 274 2.15 31.51 -7.85
N SER A 275 1.97 31.12 -9.11
CA SER A 275 0.72 30.62 -9.67
C SER A 275 0.96 29.61 -10.81
N ALA A 276 -0.03 28.74 -11.02
CA ALA A 276 -0.04 27.82 -12.16
C ALA A 276 -1.40 27.83 -12.86
N GLU A 277 -1.40 27.67 -14.18
CA GLU A 277 -2.61 27.45 -14.98
C GLU A 277 -2.96 25.96 -14.93
N VAL A 278 -4.16 25.65 -14.47
CA VAL A 278 -4.74 24.29 -14.50
C VAL A 278 -5.79 24.25 -15.60
N ALA A 279 -5.69 23.29 -16.50
CA ALA A 279 -6.62 23.12 -17.61
C ALA A 279 -7.29 21.73 -17.55
N VAL A 280 -8.59 21.66 -17.86
CA VAL A 280 -9.33 20.40 -17.92
C VAL A 280 -10.05 20.31 -19.27
N SER A 281 -9.82 19.22 -20.00
CA SER A 281 -10.57 18.88 -21.21
C SER A 281 -11.40 17.60 -20.97
N VAL A 282 -12.65 17.59 -21.44
CA VAL A 282 -13.53 16.42 -21.38
C VAL A 282 -13.75 15.90 -22.79
N ASN A 283 -13.56 14.59 -23.01
CA ASN A 283 -13.74 13.91 -24.31
C ASN A 283 -12.94 14.58 -25.45
N ASN A 284 -11.71 15.03 -25.16
CA ASN A 284 -10.85 15.77 -26.08
C ASN A 284 -11.50 17.08 -26.60
N GLY A 285 -12.45 17.64 -25.88
CA GLY A 285 -13.02 18.95 -26.16
C GLY A 285 -12.07 20.10 -25.80
N PRO A 286 -12.50 21.35 -26.02
CA PRO A 286 -11.72 22.52 -25.65
C PRO A 286 -11.46 22.53 -24.13
N PRO A 287 -10.24 22.92 -23.70
CA PRO A 287 -9.93 22.96 -22.28
C PRO A 287 -10.60 24.16 -21.58
N ASP A 288 -11.17 23.91 -20.42
CA ASP A 288 -11.51 24.93 -19.42
C ASP A 288 -10.27 25.22 -18.57
N ARG A 289 -9.97 26.48 -18.27
CA ARG A 289 -8.71 26.89 -17.65
C ARG A 289 -8.93 27.79 -16.45
N THR A 290 -8.15 27.56 -15.42
CA THR A 290 -8.17 28.37 -14.19
C THR A 290 -6.74 28.60 -13.69
N GLU A 291 -6.42 29.84 -13.35
CA GLU A 291 -5.17 30.18 -12.69
C GLU A 291 -5.30 30.04 -11.17
N VAL A 292 -4.33 29.37 -10.55
CA VAL A 292 -4.33 29.06 -9.13
C VAL A 292 -3.04 29.49 -8.48
N LYS A 293 -3.12 30.16 -7.33
CA LYS A 293 -1.97 30.50 -6.50
C LYS A 293 -1.51 29.26 -5.73
N LEU A 294 -0.25 28.92 -5.83
CA LEU A 294 0.36 27.75 -5.22
C LEU A 294 1.38 28.17 -4.15
N PRO A 295 0.99 28.16 -2.85
CA PRO A 295 1.97 28.29 -1.78
C PRO A 295 2.87 27.05 -1.77
N ALA A 296 4.16 27.25 -1.56
CA ALA A 296 5.14 26.16 -1.55
C ALA A 296 4.76 25.08 -0.51
N GLY A 297 4.79 23.81 -0.94
CA GLY A 297 4.58 22.65 -0.09
C GLY A 297 3.15 22.38 0.37
N SER A 298 2.17 23.18 -0.04
CA SER A 298 0.76 22.97 0.36
C SER A 298 -0.11 22.63 -0.86
N PRO A 299 -0.89 21.53 -0.81
CA PRO A 299 -1.82 21.21 -1.89
C PRO A 299 -3.00 22.18 -1.93
N VAL A 300 -3.38 22.61 -3.13
CA VAL A 300 -4.49 23.52 -3.38
C VAL A 300 -5.55 22.82 -4.23
N PRO A 301 -6.81 22.73 -3.76
CA PRO A 301 -7.90 22.15 -4.55
C PRO A 301 -8.37 23.13 -5.62
N VAL A 302 -8.59 22.63 -6.83
CA VAL A 302 -9.14 23.37 -7.99
C VAL A 302 -10.33 22.61 -8.51
N SER A 303 -11.49 23.28 -8.65
CA SER A 303 -12.73 22.63 -9.06
C SER A 303 -13.23 23.18 -10.39
N PHE A 304 -13.68 22.28 -11.26
CA PHE A 304 -14.33 22.55 -12.54
C PHE A 304 -15.70 21.92 -12.55
N THR A 305 -16.71 22.63 -13.08
CA THR A 305 -18.10 22.15 -13.11
C THR A 305 -18.57 22.08 -14.54
N PHE A 306 -18.94 20.90 -14.99
CA PHE A 306 -19.46 20.61 -16.31
C PHE A 306 -20.98 20.42 -16.25
N LYS A 307 -21.67 21.05 -17.17
CA LYS A 307 -23.14 20.97 -17.32
C LYS A 307 -23.48 20.36 -18.67
N ASP A 308 -24.69 19.85 -18.79
CA ASP A 308 -25.28 19.39 -20.05
C ASP A 308 -24.46 18.29 -20.78
N LEU A 309 -23.80 17.46 -20.01
CA LEU A 309 -23.10 16.29 -20.54
C LEU A 309 -24.11 15.25 -21.06
N LYS A 310 -23.84 14.68 -22.22
CA LYS A 310 -24.67 13.63 -22.83
C LYS A 310 -24.58 12.34 -22.02
N PRO A 311 -25.59 11.46 -22.04
CA PRO A 311 -25.50 10.13 -21.48
C PRO A 311 -24.32 9.35 -22.10
N GLY A 312 -23.60 8.58 -21.27
CA GLY A 312 -22.50 7.72 -21.71
C GLY A 312 -21.26 7.86 -20.88
N LEU A 313 -20.18 7.26 -21.39
CA LEU A 313 -18.84 7.29 -20.82
C LEU A 313 -18.16 8.62 -21.15
N HIS A 314 -17.55 9.25 -20.15
CA HIS A 314 -16.78 10.48 -20.28
C HIS A 314 -15.39 10.29 -19.73
N GLN A 315 -14.41 10.89 -20.40
CA GLN A 315 -13.02 10.91 -20.00
C GLN A 315 -12.52 12.35 -19.93
N ALA A 316 -11.99 12.73 -18.76
CA ALA A 316 -11.39 14.03 -18.54
C ALA A 316 -9.88 13.91 -18.43
N LYS A 317 -9.19 14.90 -18.96
CA LYS A 317 -7.74 15.08 -18.84
C LYS A 317 -7.47 16.40 -18.16
N VAL A 318 -6.88 16.36 -16.97
CA VAL A 318 -6.39 17.51 -16.22
C VAL A 318 -4.94 17.72 -16.57
N THR A 319 -4.56 18.95 -16.91
CA THR A 319 -3.19 19.30 -17.28
C THR A 319 -2.75 20.57 -16.59
N ILE A 320 -1.48 20.66 -16.26
CA ILE A 320 -0.78 21.91 -15.93
C ILE A 320 0.27 22.19 -17.00
N ARG A 321 0.91 23.36 -16.92
CA ARG A 321 1.98 23.71 -17.83
C ARG A 321 3.16 22.77 -17.65
N ASP A 322 3.79 22.38 -18.76
CA ASP A 322 4.97 21.54 -18.75
C ASP A 322 6.10 22.16 -17.90
N ASP A 323 6.67 21.33 -17.05
CA ASP A 323 7.85 21.63 -16.24
C ASP A 323 8.90 20.51 -16.40
N ASN A 324 9.75 20.32 -15.39
CA ASN A 324 10.84 19.36 -15.46
C ASN A 324 10.41 17.90 -15.29
N LEU A 325 9.15 17.62 -14.86
CA LEU A 325 8.61 16.27 -14.69
C LEU A 325 7.26 16.10 -15.38
N ALA A 326 7.28 15.77 -16.66
CA ALA A 326 6.06 15.68 -17.47
C ALA A 326 5.03 14.63 -16.97
N ALA A 327 5.46 13.63 -16.21
CA ALA A 327 4.59 12.51 -15.77
C ALA A 327 3.53 12.93 -14.74
N ASP A 328 3.76 13.96 -13.94
CA ASP A 328 2.82 14.49 -12.94
C ASP A 328 2.06 15.74 -13.39
N ASN A 329 2.38 16.23 -14.60
CA ASN A 329 1.68 17.34 -15.24
C ASN A 329 0.32 16.96 -15.82
N VAL A 330 -0.05 15.66 -15.77
CA VAL A 330 -1.28 15.14 -16.36
C VAL A 330 -1.95 14.13 -15.43
N ARG A 331 -3.28 14.27 -15.26
CA ARG A 331 -4.13 13.26 -14.62
C ARG A 331 -5.33 12.94 -15.50
N TYR A 332 -5.72 11.68 -15.48
CA TYR A 332 -6.82 11.15 -16.27
C TYR A 332 -7.95 10.72 -15.35
N VAL A 333 -9.17 11.07 -15.69
CA VAL A 333 -10.35 10.72 -14.90
C VAL A 333 -11.43 10.19 -15.82
N THR A 334 -11.98 9.03 -15.49
CA THR A 334 -13.15 8.47 -16.19
C THR A 334 -14.37 8.55 -15.28
N PHE A 335 -15.51 8.92 -15.85
CA PHE A 335 -16.79 8.95 -15.18
C PHE A 335 -17.93 8.68 -16.18
N LYS A 336 -19.13 8.43 -15.68
CA LYS A 336 -20.30 8.17 -16.52
C LYS A 336 -21.40 9.19 -16.26
N VAL A 337 -22.17 9.48 -17.30
CA VAL A 337 -23.45 10.18 -17.20
C VAL A 337 -24.52 9.21 -17.67
N GLY A 338 -25.48 8.93 -16.81
CA GLY A 338 -26.51 7.94 -17.10
C GLY A 338 -27.84 8.30 -16.50
N GLU A 339 -28.84 7.48 -16.77
CA GLU A 339 -30.13 7.62 -16.11
C GLU A 339 -29.96 7.32 -14.62
N SER A 340 -30.69 8.08 -13.77
CA SER A 340 -30.75 7.80 -12.35
C SER A 340 -31.30 6.38 -12.12
N ARG A 341 -30.77 5.65 -11.16
CA ARG A 341 -31.31 4.33 -10.79
C ARG A 341 -32.70 4.50 -10.21
N THR A 342 -33.70 4.10 -10.98
CA THR A 342 -35.11 4.25 -10.57
C THR A 342 -35.51 3.06 -9.69
N LEU A 343 -35.98 3.36 -8.47
CA LEU A 343 -36.62 2.39 -7.58
C LEU A 343 -38.10 2.27 -7.98
N LEU A 344 -38.60 1.03 -8.02
CA LEU A 344 -40.03 0.81 -8.19
C LEU A 344 -40.71 0.81 -6.83
N THR A 345 -41.60 1.73 -6.59
CA THR A 345 -42.42 1.78 -5.36
C THR A 345 -43.84 1.33 -5.67
N ILE A 346 -44.29 0.29 -5.01
CA ILE A 346 -45.61 -0.33 -5.12
C ILE A 346 -46.40 0.08 -3.90
N THR A 347 -47.55 0.71 -4.10
CA THR A 347 -48.45 1.16 -3.03
C THR A 347 -49.92 1.08 -3.49
N ASP A 348 -50.85 0.89 -2.57
CA ASP A 348 -52.28 0.90 -2.90
C ASP A 348 -52.78 2.31 -3.22
N ASP A 349 -52.24 3.31 -2.55
CA ASP A 349 -52.53 4.73 -2.80
C ASP A 349 -51.25 5.49 -3.17
N PRO A 350 -51.09 5.98 -4.40
CA PRO A 350 -49.93 6.74 -4.83
C PRO A 350 -49.58 7.94 -3.94
N SER A 351 -50.56 8.55 -3.24
CA SER A 351 -50.30 9.67 -2.33
C SER A 351 -49.52 9.27 -1.07
N ASP A 352 -49.54 8.01 -0.68
CA ASP A 352 -48.72 7.50 0.42
C ASP A 352 -47.22 7.61 0.12
N ALA A 353 -46.83 7.66 -1.16
CA ALA A 353 -45.47 7.75 -1.61
C ALA A 353 -44.94 9.18 -1.82
N ASP A 354 -45.73 10.23 -1.58
CA ASP A 354 -45.35 11.61 -1.91
C ASP A 354 -44.08 12.07 -1.21
N TYR A 355 -43.93 11.85 0.08
CA TYR A 355 -42.71 12.19 0.82
C TYR A 355 -41.53 11.31 0.43
N TRP A 356 -41.77 10.00 0.21
CA TRP A 356 -40.78 9.06 -0.29
C TRP A 356 -40.22 9.52 -1.63
N LYS A 357 -41.06 9.87 -2.58
CA LYS A 357 -40.69 10.42 -3.89
C LYS A 357 -39.92 11.75 -3.78
N LEU A 358 -40.39 12.64 -2.89
CA LEU A 358 -39.76 13.96 -2.68
C LEU A 358 -38.33 13.83 -2.14
N ALA A 359 -38.04 12.82 -1.32
CA ALA A 359 -36.73 12.58 -0.77
C ALA A 359 -35.64 12.33 -1.82
N PHE A 360 -35.99 11.80 -2.99
CA PHE A 360 -35.05 11.53 -4.09
C PHE A 360 -34.86 12.73 -5.03
N GLN A 361 -35.80 13.68 -5.07
CA GLN A 361 -35.69 14.85 -5.95
C GLN A 361 -34.51 15.76 -5.59
N SER A 362 -34.10 15.80 -4.34
CA SER A 362 -33.07 16.73 -3.85
C SER A 362 -31.65 16.39 -4.27
N LYS A 363 -31.31 15.09 -4.49
CA LYS A 363 -29.98 14.64 -4.85
C LYS A 363 -29.86 14.10 -6.28
N GLY A 364 -30.96 13.71 -6.91
CA GLY A 364 -31.00 13.21 -8.28
C GLY A 364 -30.28 11.87 -8.50
N GLU A 365 -29.68 11.27 -7.44
CA GLU A 365 -28.93 10.02 -7.53
C GLU A 365 -29.84 8.82 -7.79
N PHE A 366 -31.04 8.85 -7.21
CA PHE A 366 -32.09 7.85 -7.40
C PHE A 366 -33.35 8.47 -7.95
N GLY A 367 -34.06 7.74 -8.83
CA GLY A 367 -35.44 8.02 -9.24
C GLY A 367 -36.43 7.17 -8.45
N CYS A 368 -37.70 7.55 -8.47
CA CYS A 368 -38.77 6.79 -7.86
C CYS A 368 -39.98 6.74 -8.84
N GLU A 369 -40.30 5.53 -9.31
CA GLU A 369 -41.51 5.25 -10.06
C GLU A 369 -42.53 4.65 -9.11
N VAL A 370 -43.74 5.21 -9.08
CA VAL A 370 -44.80 4.76 -8.17
C VAL A 370 -45.91 4.11 -9.01
N VAL A 371 -46.26 2.87 -8.62
CA VAL A 371 -47.29 2.08 -9.27
C VAL A 371 -48.22 1.41 -8.25
N THR A 372 -49.39 1.01 -8.70
CA THR A 372 -50.32 0.21 -7.90
C THR A 372 -50.11 -1.30 -8.18
N PRO A 373 -50.53 -2.20 -7.27
CA PRO A 373 -50.43 -3.65 -7.51
C PRO A 373 -51.08 -4.16 -8.79
N ASP A 374 -52.06 -3.39 -9.35
CA ASP A 374 -52.78 -3.74 -10.59
C ASP A 374 -52.02 -3.36 -11.87
N THR A 375 -50.97 -2.53 -11.78
CA THR A 375 -50.27 -1.92 -12.92
C THR A 375 -48.76 -2.23 -12.92
N LEU A 376 -48.40 -3.44 -12.41
CA LEU A 376 -47.01 -3.83 -12.21
C LEU A 376 -46.25 -3.98 -13.53
N PRO A 377 -45.10 -3.29 -13.69
CA PRO A 377 -44.14 -3.59 -14.75
C PRO A 377 -43.34 -4.84 -14.45
N ASP A 378 -42.43 -5.23 -15.35
CA ASP A 378 -41.44 -6.26 -15.08
C ASP A 378 -40.47 -5.80 -14.00
N LEU A 379 -40.53 -6.46 -12.82
CA LEU A 379 -39.70 -6.12 -11.65
C LEU A 379 -38.19 -6.25 -11.93
N GLY A 380 -37.79 -7.15 -12.83
CA GLY A 380 -36.40 -7.38 -13.19
C GLY A 380 -35.67 -6.19 -13.82
N LYS A 381 -36.40 -5.17 -14.25
CA LYS A 381 -35.83 -3.93 -14.80
C LYS A 381 -35.36 -2.94 -13.73
N TYR A 382 -35.78 -3.13 -12.48
CA TYR A 382 -35.48 -2.20 -11.40
C TYR A 382 -34.42 -2.77 -10.46
N PRO A 383 -33.47 -1.96 -10.00
CA PRO A 383 -32.42 -2.39 -9.08
C PRO A 383 -32.95 -2.72 -7.68
N ALA A 384 -34.09 -2.10 -7.29
CA ALA A 384 -34.78 -2.41 -6.06
C ALA A 384 -36.26 -2.12 -6.17
N VAL A 385 -37.07 -2.88 -5.42
CA VAL A 385 -38.52 -2.78 -5.31
C VAL A 385 -38.91 -2.44 -3.88
N VAL A 386 -39.76 -1.43 -3.71
CA VAL A 386 -40.27 -0.96 -2.42
C VAL A 386 -41.76 -1.25 -2.34
N LEU A 387 -42.19 -1.99 -1.33
CA LEU A 387 -43.62 -2.13 -0.99
C LEU A 387 -43.93 -1.14 0.14
N LEU A 388 -44.72 -0.13 -0.17
CA LEU A 388 -45.10 0.93 0.75
C LEU A 388 -46.59 0.87 1.03
N SER A 389 -46.98 0.50 2.24
CA SER A 389 -48.39 0.46 2.70
C SER A 389 -49.30 -0.40 1.84
N VAL A 390 -48.80 -1.49 1.25
CA VAL A 390 -49.65 -2.43 0.47
C VAL A 390 -50.50 -3.24 1.45
N SER A 391 -51.83 -3.20 1.26
CA SER A 391 -52.77 -3.80 2.20
C SER A 391 -52.75 -5.32 2.18
N ASN A 392 -52.83 -5.95 1.03
CA ASN A 392 -52.87 -7.39 0.86
C ASN A 392 -52.10 -7.88 -0.37
N PRO A 393 -50.81 -8.10 -0.23
CA PRO A 393 -49.97 -8.56 -1.36
C PRO A 393 -50.19 -10.04 -1.73
N SER A 394 -51.03 -10.76 -1.02
CA SER A 394 -51.42 -12.15 -1.32
C SER A 394 -52.59 -12.24 -2.29
N LEU A 395 -53.27 -11.13 -2.63
CA LEU A 395 -54.35 -11.15 -3.59
C LEU A 395 -53.83 -11.51 -4.97
N PRO A 396 -54.51 -12.46 -5.69
CA PRO A 396 -54.11 -12.79 -7.04
C PRO A 396 -54.42 -11.62 -7.99
N GLY A 397 -53.45 -11.27 -8.83
CA GLY A 397 -53.60 -10.30 -9.88
C GLY A 397 -54.34 -10.85 -11.10
N LYS A 398 -54.45 -10.07 -12.17
CA LYS A 398 -55.12 -10.47 -13.43
C LYS A 398 -54.48 -11.70 -14.10
N ASP A 399 -53.24 -11.96 -13.84
CA ASP A 399 -52.45 -13.10 -14.33
C ASP A 399 -52.53 -14.33 -13.40
N GLY A 400 -53.32 -14.28 -12.35
CA GLY A 400 -53.52 -15.35 -11.36
C GLY A 400 -52.35 -15.46 -10.35
N LYS A 401 -51.31 -14.63 -10.46
CA LYS A 401 -50.21 -14.60 -9.50
C LYS A 401 -50.41 -13.45 -8.52
N SER A 402 -50.09 -13.71 -7.24
CA SER A 402 -50.09 -12.67 -6.23
C SER A 402 -48.85 -11.74 -6.38
N LEU A 403 -48.87 -10.59 -5.71
CA LEU A 403 -47.68 -9.71 -5.64
C LEU A 403 -46.52 -10.46 -4.93
N TRP A 404 -46.82 -11.24 -3.91
CA TRP A 404 -45.79 -12.05 -3.24
C TRP A 404 -45.13 -13.08 -4.16
N ASP A 405 -45.85 -13.70 -5.10
CA ASP A 405 -45.27 -14.65 -6.07
C ASP A 405 -44.29 -13.94 -7.00
N LYS A 406 -44.63 -12.71 -7.42
CA LYS A 406 -43.77 -11.89 -8.30
C LYS A 406 -42.55 -11.40 -7.56
N VAL A 407 -42.71 -10.95 -6.32
CA VAL A 407 -41.62 -10.52 -5.45
C VAL A 407 -40.67 -11.68 -5.13
N ARG A 408 -41.20 -12.88 -4.87
CA ARG A 408 -40.36 -14.06 -4.67
C ARG A 408 -39.52 -14.40 -5.90
N ALA A 409 -40.13 -14.41 -7.08
CA ALA A 409 -39.41 -14.66 -8.32
C ALA A 409 -38.29 -13.60 -8.56
N TYR A 410 -38.57 -12.36 -8.21
CA TYR A 410 -37.60 -11.26 -8.28
C TYR A 410 -36.43 -11.47 -7.29
N LEU A 411 -36.73 -11.87 -6.04
CA LEU A 411 -35.73 -12.19 -5.02
C LEU A 411 -34.87 -13.40 -5.42
N ASP A 412 -35.48 -14.47 -5.96
CA ASP A 412 -34.75 -15.66 -6.45
C ASP A 412 -33.83 -15.31 -7.62
N GLY A 413 -34.12 -14.25 -8.34
CA GLY A 413 -33.28 -13.63 -9.37
C GLY A 413 -32.11 -12.80 -8.83
N GLY A 414 -32.04 -12.54 -7.50
CA GLY A 414 -31.05 -11.67 -6.85
C GLY A 414 -31.57 -10.25 -6.57
N GLY A 415 -32.88 -10.02 -6.74
CA GLY A 415 -33.54 -8.73 -6.54
C GLY A 415 -33.50 -8.23 -5.08
N GLN A 416 -33.67 -6.94 -4.88
CA GLN A 416 -33.60 -6.27 -3.59
C GLN A 416 -34.98 -5.66 -3.26
N VAL A 417 -35.48 -5.95 -2.08
CA VAL A 417 -36.85 -5.56 -1.68
C VAL A 417 -36.85 -4.84 -0.35
N LEU A 418 -37.58 -3.73 -0.28
CA LEU A 418 -37.90 -3.02 0.94
C LEU A 418 -39.39 -3.17 1.25
N VAL A 419 -39.74 -3.61 2.44
CA VAL A 419 -41.11 -3.73 2.90
C VAL A 419 -41.37 -2.73 4.01
N ILE A 420 -42.33 -1.83 3.79
CA ILE A 420 -42.76 -0.80 4.73
C ILE A 420 -44.25 -0.99 4.95
N PRO A 421 -44.69 -1.63 6.04
CA PRO A 421 -46.09 -1.93 6.28
C PRO A 421 -46.91 -0.67 6.57
N GLY A 422 -48.15 -0.66 6.12
CA GLY A 422 -49.13 0.34 6.48
C GLY A 422 -49.64 0.19 7.92
N GLY A 423 -50.70 0.94 8.27
CA GLY A 423 -51.34 0.84 9.58
C GLY A 423 -52.27 -0.37 9.70
N PRO A 424 -52.68 -0.71 10.95
CA PRO A 424 -53.56 -1.86 11.22
C PRO A 424 -54.94 -1.72 10.59
N GLU A 425 -55.37 -0.51 10.28
CA GLU A 425 -56.63 -0.20 9.59
C GLU A 425 -56.62 -0.57 8.11
N GLN A 426 -55.44 -0.70 7.53
CA GLN A 426 -55.24 -0.96 6.10
C GLN A 426 -54.69 -2.38 5.85
N LEU A 427 -53.86 -2.91 6.77
CA LEU A 427 -53.06 -4.10 6.56
C LEU A 427 -53.84 -5.39 6.84
N THR A 428 -53.83 -6.32 5.89
CA THR A 428 -54.29 -7.70 6.12
C THR A 428 -53.14 -8.53 6.75
N LEU A 429 -53.14 -8.66 8.06
CA LEU A 429 -52.02 -9.25 8.81
C LEU A 429 -51.65 -10.67 8.36
N SER A 430 -52.65 -11.49 7.96
CA SER A 430 -52.39 -12.84 7.47
C SER A 430 -51.62 -12.89 6.17
N ALA A 431 -51.61 -11.83 5.38
CA ALA A 431 -50.84 -11.76 4.17
C ALA A 431 -49.31 -11.58 4.45
N TYR A 432 -48.98 -11.07 5.64
CA TYR A 432 -47.62 -10.85 6.13
C TYR A 432 -47.13 -11.89 7.14
N ASP A 433 -47.87 -12.99 7.31
CA ASP A 433 -47.52 -14.07 8.23
C ASP A 433 -46.52 -15.02 7.57
N LEU A 434 -45.47 -15.41 8.30
CA LEU A 434 -44.44 -16.37 7.83
C LEU A 434 -45.04 -17.76 7.57
N ALA A 435 -46.21 -18.10 8.19
CA ALA A 435 -46.95 -19.30 7.89
C ALA A 435 -47.56 -19.29 6.47
N ASN A 436 -47.70 -18.12 5.85
CA ASN A 436 -48.05 -17.99 4.44
C ASN A 436 -46.85 -18.38 3.57
N PRO A 437 -46.91 -19.47 2.78
CA PRO A 437 -45.79 -19.90 1.96
C PRO A 437 -45.27 -18.83 0.99
N ALA A 438 -46.17 -17.94 0.50
CA ALA A 438 -45.81 -16.86 -0.39
C ALA A 438 -45.00 -15.74 0.30
N ALA A 439 -45.21 -15.53 1.61
CA ALA A 439 -44.58 -14.50 2.42
C ALA A 439 -43.39 -14.98 3.29
N ASN A 440 -43.07 -16.28 3.28
CA ASN A 440 -42.07 -16.89 4.18
C ASN A 440 -40.62 -16.38 3.97
N PHE A 441 -40.36 -15.53 2.98
CA PHE A 441 -39.10 -14.85 2.77
C PHE A 441 -38.93 -13.59 3.64
N LEU A 442 -39.99 -13.09 4.26
CA LEU A 442 -39.93 -11.95 5.17
C LEU A 442 -38.95 -12.23 6.33
N PRO A 443 -38.25 -11.21 6.84
CA PRO A 443 -37.31 -11.40 7.95
C PRO A 443 -38.01 -11.59 9.30
N ALA A 444 -39.27 -11.20 9.42
CA ALA A 444 -40.08 -11.35 10.62
C ALA A 444 -41.59 -11.38 10.31
N LYS A 445 -42.38 -11.94 11.21
CA LYS A 445 -43.83 -11.83 11.26
C LYS A 445 -44.23 -10.51 11.93
N LEU A 446 -45.19 -9.80 11.37
CA LEU A 446 -45.83 -8.66 12.02
C LEU A 446 -46.91 -9.16 12.98
N ALA A 447 -46.83 -8.78 14.27
CA ALA A 447 -47.78 -9.25 15.28
C ALA A 447 -48.85 -8.18 15.61
N ALA A 448 -48.51 -7.21 16.45
CA ALA A 448 -49.42 -6.15 16.88
C ALA A 448 -48.74 -4.80 16.81
N VAL A 449 -49.52 -3.73 16.71
CA VAL A 449 -48.97 -2.37 16.82
C VAL A 449 -48.74 -2.05 18.28
N VAL A 450 -47.51 -1.58 18.55
CA VAL A 450 -47.12 -1.03 19.85
C VAL A 450 -47.22 0.49 19.76
N ASP A 451 -48.06 1.09 20.62
CA ASP A 451 -48.05 2.53 20.87
C ASP A 451 -47.11 2.81 22.04
N THR A 452 -46.14 3.69 21.85
CA THR A 452 -45.14 3.99 22.90
C THR A 452 -45.76 4.53 24.18
N LYS A 453 -46.96 5.14 24.09
CA LYS A 453 -47.69 5.61 25.28
C LYS A 453 -48.05 4.47 26.23
N THR A 454 -48.10 3.23 25.76
CA THR A 454 -48.40 2.01 26.56
C THR A 454 -47.16 1.35 27.12
N LEU A 455 -45.94 1.84 26.80
CA LEU A 455 -44.71 1.24 27.30
C LEU A 455 -44.62 1.31 28.83
N PRO A 456 -44.07 0.27 29.49
CA PRO A 456 -43.91 0.22 30.95
C PRO A 456 -43.06 1.38 31.46
N ASP A 457 -41.96 1.72 30.76
CA ASP A 457 -41.05 2.80 31.12
C ASP A 457 -41.62 4.18 30.75
N PRO A 458 -41.95 5.01 31.74
CA PRO A 458 -42.51 6.33 31.48
C PRO A 458 -41.59 7.26 30.62
N THR A 459 -40.26 7.08 30.70
CA THR A 459 -39.30 7.90 29.95
C THR A 459 -39.38 7.65 28.46
N ARG A 460 -39.93 6.52 28.02
CA ARG A 460 -40.08 6.10 26.61
C ARG A 460 -41.45 6.38 26.03
N ARG A 461 -42.40 6.83 26.84
CA ARG A 461 -43.78 7.11 26.39
C ARG A 461 -43.90 8.30 25.43
N ALA A 462 -42.93 9.20 25.44
CA ALA A 462 -42.89 10.32 24.51
C ALA A 462 -42.34 10.00 23.13
N GLY A 463 -42.11 8.71 22.86
CA GLY A 463 -41.50 8.18 21.65
C GLY A 463 -40.15 7.52 21.91
N VAL A 464 -39.80 6.52 21.11
CA VAL A 464 -38.52 5.79 21.14
C VAL A 464 -37.67 6.15 19.95
N SER A 465 -36.36 5.95 20.07
CA SER A 465 -35.40 6.19 18.99
C SER A 465 -34.64 4.89 18.67
N TRP A 466 -33.85 4.88 17.61
CA TRP A 466 -32.94 3.78 17.35
C TRP A 466 -31.84 3.68 18.40
N ALA A 467 -31.58 2.49 18.87
CA ALA A 467 -30.44 2.19 19.71
C ALA A 467 -29.21 1.93 18.82
N LEU A 468 -28.48 2.98 18.49
CA LEU A 468 -27.26 2.90 17.69
C LEU A 468 -26.11 2.43 18.61
N ASP A 469 -25.96 1.12 18.75
CA ASP A 469 -24.82 0.49 19.40
C ASP A 469 -23.76 0.06 18.37
N GLU A 470 -22.62 -0.43 18.85
CA GLU A 470 -21.50 -0.83 18.00
C GLU A 470 -21.87 -1.93 16.99
N ALA A 471 -22.79 -2.82 17.35
CA ALA A 471 -23.25 -3.90 16.46
C ALA A 471 -24.11 -3.34 15.32
N ALA A 472 -25.04 -2.45 15.63
CA ALA A 472 -25.88 -1.77 14.65
C ALA A 472 -25.04 -0.92 13.68
N GLU A 473 -24.04 -0.17 14.20
CA GLU A 473 -23.18 0.69 13.40
C GLU A 473 -22.18 -0.06 12.50
N ARG A 474 -21.97 -1.35 12.70
CA ARG A 474 -21.21 -2.23 11.77
C ARG A 474 -22.01 -2.59 10.53
N HIS A 475 -23.31 -2.46 10.56
CA HIS A 475 -24.15 -2.78 9.41
C HIS A 475 -23.98 -1.73 8.29
N PRO A 476 -23.83 -2.12 7.00
CA PRO A 476 -23.58 -1.20 5.90
C PRO A 476 -24.59 -0.06 5.78
N LEU A 477 -25.88 -0.31 6.06
CA LEU A 477 -26.92 0.71 6.07
C LEU A 477 -26.65 1.82 7.09
N LEU A 478 -26.06 1.48 8.25
CA LEU A 478 -25.87 2.38 9.39
C LEU A 478 -24.43 2.88 9.56
N ALA A 479 -23.48 2.33 8.79
CA ALA A 479 -22.09 2.74 8.81
C ALA A 479 -21.88 4.27 8.61
N PRO A 480 -22.63 4.95 7.73
CA PRO A 480 -22.52 6.40 7.58
C PRO A 480 -22.81 7.19 8.87
N PHE A 481 -23.71 6.69 9.73
CA PHE A 481 -23.99 7.36 11.01
C PHE A 481 -22.78 7.34 11.96
N ARG A 482 -22.01 6.26 11.95
CA ARG A 482 -20.74 6.16 12.68
C ARG A 482 -19.72 7.16 12.17
N GLU A 483 -19.56 7.25 10.85
CA GLU A 483 -18.61 8.18 10.23
C GLU A 483 -18.96 9.63 10.55
N TRP A 484 -20.24 10.03 10.41
CA TRP A 484 -20.67 11.37 10.74
C TRP A 484 -20.48 11.71 12.22
N ARG A 485 -20.70 10.76 13.11
CA ARG A 485 -20.44 10.93 14.54
C ARG A 485 -18.95 11.17 14.82
N LEU A 486 -18.05 10.40 14.16
CA LEU A 486 -16.59 10.56 14.30
C LEU A 486 -16.09 11.89 13.73
N GLN A 487 -16.72 12.40 12.68
CA GLN A 487 -16.43 13.71 12.08
C GLN A 487 -17.01 14.89 12.86
N GLY A 488 -17.71 14.63 13.97
CA GLY A 488 -18.32 15.69 14.79
C GLY A 488 -19.60 16.29 14.19
N ASN A 489 -20.13 15.72 13.11
CA ASN A 489 -21.39 16.15 12.49
C ASN A 489 -22.57 15.61 13.31
N ARG A 490 -22.95 16.39 14.35
CA ARG A 490 -23.94 15.96 15.34
C ARG A 490 -25.38 16.08 14.88
N ASP A 491 -25.69 16.94 13.93
CA ASP A 491 -27.07 17.29 13.60
C ASP A 491 -27.89 16.12 13.01
N VAL A 492 -27.28 15.23 12.25
CA VAL A 492 -27.96 14.05 11.71
C VAL A 492 -28.05 12.92 12.75
N VAL A 493 -27.11 12.86 13.69
CA VAL A 493 -26.95 11.75 14.66
C VAL A 493 -27.59 12.09 16.02
N THR A 494 -27.58 13.35 16.43
CA THR A 494 -28.03 13.77 17.77
C THR A 494 -29.50 14.20 17.82
N ASN A 495 -30.07 14.64 16.72
CA ASN A 495 -31.53 14.84 16.62
C ASN A 495 -32.18 13.47 16.47
N ARG A 496 -32.32 12.77 17.60
CA ARG A 496 -32.94 11.45 17.67
C ARG A 496 -34.36 11.56 17.15
N ARG A 497 -34.58 11.02 15.96
CA ARG A 497 -35.92 10.88 15.42
C ARG A 497 -36.70 9.93 16.29
N ARG A 498 -37.96 10.28 16.56
CA ARG A 498 -38.83 9.52 17.45
C ARG A 498 -39.81 8.70 16.64
N VAL A 499 -40.05 7.51 17.13
CA VAL A 499 -41.11 6.60 16.70
C VAL A 499 -42.13 6.50 17.83
N PHE A 500 -43.37 6.74 17.52
CA PHE A 500 -44.49 6.73 18.43
C PHE A 500 -45.28 5.44 18.35
N LYS A 501 -45.33 4.84 17.14
CA LYS A 501 -45.97 3.54 16.86
C LYS A 501 -45.11 2.70 15.96
N PHE A 502 -45.09 1.42 16.21
CA PHE A 502 -44.37 0.43 15.39
C PHE A 502 -45.03 -0.94 15.47
N TRP A 503 -44.82 -1.77 14.45
CA TRP A 503 -45.20 -3.17 14.44
C TRP A 503 -44.24 -3.98 15.30
N LYS A 504 -44.77 -4.75 16.25
CA LYS A 504 -44.00 -5.74 16.98
C LYS A 504 -43.62 -6.87 16.03
N ALA A 505 -42.33 -7.09 15.84
CA ALA A 505 -41.82 -8.21 15.07
C ALA A 505 -41.79 -9.48 15.94
N ALA A 506 -42.17 -10.61 15.35
CA ALA A 506 -42.10 -11.95 15.99
C ALA A 506 -41.47 -12.95 15.00
N ASP A 507 -41.07 -14.12 15.50
CA ASP A 507 -40.52 -15.24 14.71
C ASP A 507 -39.33 -14.83 13.83
N PHE A 508 -38.41 -13.99 14.35
CA PHE A 508 -37.20 -13.53 13.67
C PHE A 508 -35.95 -14.15 14.31
N THR A 509 -34.84 -14.21 13.55
CA THR A 509 -33.52 -14.58 14.06
C THR A 509 -32.75 -13.35 14.56
N PRO A 510 -31.92 -13.47 15.62
CA PRO A 510 -31.13 -12.33 16.14
C PRO A 510 -30.25 -11.68 15.06
N GLU A 511 -29.72 -12.46 14.13
CA GLU A 511 -28.83 -12.04 13.05
C GLU A 511 -29.57 -11.22 11.98
N SER A 512 -30.89 -11.36 11.89
CA SER A 512 -31.70 -10.57 10.95
C SER A 512 -31.93 -9.13 11.41
N VAL A 513 -31.61 -8.79 12.68
CA VAL A 513 -31.89 -7.48 13.24
C VAL A 513 -30.75 -6.49 12.90
N VAL A 514 -31.05 -5.48 12.11
CA VAL A 514 -30.11 -4.39 11.74
C VAL A 514 -30.00 -3.37 12.88
N VAL A 515 -31.15 -2.93 13.43
CA VAL A 515 -31.18 -1.98 14.55
C VAL A 515 -32.46 -2.18 15.36
N ARG A 516 -32.38 -1.91 16.65
CA ARG A 516 -33.50 -1.98 17.60
C ARG A 516 -33.94 -0.59 18.05
N TYR A 517 -35.19 -0.47 18.47
CA TYR A 517 -35.64 0.69 19.22
C TYR A 517 -35.13 0.60 20.66
N ASP A 518 -34.94 1.74 21.32
CA ASP A 518 -34.59 1.82 22.74
C ASP A 518 -35.81 1.60 23.67
N THR A 519 -36.64 0.60 23.37
CA THR A 519 -37.90 0.28 24.09
C THR A 519 -37.65 -0.27 25.49
N ALA A 520 -36.47 -0.81 25.76
CA ALA A 520 -36.10 -1.40 27.06
C ALA A 520 -34.64 -1.03 27.41
N ALA A 521 -34.35 -1.04 28.72
CA ALA A 521 -33.01 -0.85 29.22
C ALA A 521 -32.08 -2.01 28.76
N ASP A 522 -32.58 -3.25 28.92
CA ASP A 522 -31.91 -4.46 28.47
C ASP A 522 -31.93 -4.55 26.92
N PRO A 523 -30.74 -4.55 26.24
CA PRO A 523 -30.66 -4.66 24.79
C PRO A 523 -31.37 -5.89 24.21
N ALA A 524 -31.41 -7.01 24.95
CA ALA A 524 -32.04 -8.25 24.48
C ALA A 524 -33.58 -8.15 24.42
N GLN A 525 -34.17 -7.24 25.20
CA GLN A 525 -35.61 -7.02 25.27
C GLN A 525 -36.11 -5.90 24.36
N ARG A 526 -35.19 -5.23 23.61
CA ARG A 526 -35.54 -4.16 22.69
C ARG A 526 -36.22 -4.68 21.45
N ASP A 527 -37.26 -4.00 21.01
CA ASP A 527 -37.99 -4.36 19.80
C ASP A 527 -37.19 -4.01 18.53
N PRO A 528 -37.19 -4.86 17.49
CA PRO A 528 -36.53 -4.56 16.22
C PRO A 528 -37.17 -3.38 15.47
N ALA A 529 -36.31 -2.48 14.95
CA ALA A 529 -36.75 -1.35 14.12
C ALA A 529 -36.58 -1.63 12.63
N ILE A 530 -35.45 -2.25 12.26
CA ILE A 530 -35.13 -2.66 10.89
C ILE A 530 -34.60 -4.09 10.96
N LEU A 531 -35.13 -4.95 10.09
CA LEU A 531 -34.68 -6.34 9.93
C LEU A 531 -34.31 -6.58 8.47
N GLU A 532 -33.32 -7.44 8.26
CA GLU A 532 -32.83 -7.83 6.95
C GLU A 532 -32.67 -9.34 6.84
N ARG A 533 -32.98 -9.90 5.67
CA ARG A 533 -32.80 -11.32 5.37
C ARG A 533 -32.34 -11.51 3.94
N THR A 534 -31.32 -12.36 3.73
CA THR A 534 -30.91 -12.81 2.40
C THR A 534 -31.77 -14.01 1.98
N VAL A 535 -32.21 -14.03 0.74
CA VAL A 535 -33.13 -15.02 0.14
C VAL A 535 -32.49 -15.59 -1.14
N GLY A 536 -32.60 -16.90 -1.30
CA GLY A 536 -32.11 -17.59 -2.49
C GLY A 536 -30.59 -17.67 -2.59
N THR A 537 -30.08 -18.33 -3.66
CA THR A 537 -28.65 -18.54 -3.91
C THR A 537 -27.98 -17.38 -4.66
N LYS A 538 -28.77 -16.49 -5.24
CA LYS A 538 -28.29 -15.33 -6.03
C LYS A 538 -28.21 -14.05 -5.20
N GLY A 539 -28.35 -14.14 -3.87
CA GLY A 539 -28.18 -12.98 -2.99
C GLY A 539 -29.33 -11.99 -3.00
N GLY A 540 -30.56 -12.43 -3.27
CA GLY A 540 -31.76 -11.60 -3.08
C GLY A 540 -31.86 -11.15 -1.62
N ARG A 541 -32.36 -9.94 -1.36
CA ARG A 541 -32.37 -9.35 -0.03
C ARG A 541 -33.74 -8.72 0.26
N VAL A 542 -34.22 -8.91 1.48
CA VAL A 542 -35.42 -8.27 1.97
C VAL A 542 -35.11 -7.45 3.21
N VAL A 543 -35.43 -6.18 3.18
CA VAL A 543 -35.36 -5.27 4.33
C VAL A 543 -36.81 -4.99 4.78
N LEU A 544 -37.08 -5.13 6.07
CA LEU A 544 -38.37 -4.83 6.67
C LEU A 544 -38.23 -3.68 7.68
N LEU A 545 -38.94 -2.60 7.47
CA LEU A 545 -39.14 -1.56 8.47
C LEU A 545 -40.37 -1.90 9.33
N THR A 546 -40.27 -1.62 10.62
CA THR A 546 -41.42 -1.86 11.53
C THR A 546 -42.26 -0.62 11.81
N THR A 547 -41.87 0.57 11.28
CA THR A 547 -42.67 1.78 11.34
C THR A 547 -43.06 2.26 9.92
N ARG A 548 -44.11 3.05 9.81
CA ARG A 548 -44.61 3.57 8.52
C ARG A 548 -43.68 4.65 7.97
N LEU A 549 -43.64 4.76 6.63
CA LEU A 549 -43.04 5.89 5.92
C LEU A 549 -44.03 6.57 4.93
N ASP A 550 -45.28 6.22 4.99
CA ASP A 550 -46.34 6.99 4.33
C ASP A 550 -46.57 8.32 5.05
N SER A 551 -47.34 9.21 4.44
CA SER A 551 -47.51 10.58 4.86
C SER A 551 -48.84 10.82 5.57
N PRO A 552 -49.01 10.52 6.85
CA PRO A 552 -50.20 10.95 7.54
C PRO A 552 -50.08 12.43 7.94
N TRP A 553 -50.91 13.28 7.35
CA TRP A 553 -51.06 14.69 7.73
C TRP A 553 -51.77 14.87 9.09
N ASP A 554 -52.42 13.82 9.56
CA ASP A 554 -53.14 13.81 10.83
C ASP A 554 -52.23 13.42 11.97
N GLU A 555 -51.97 14.31 12.92
CA GLU A 555 -51.16 14.05 14.11
C GLU A 555 -51.65 12.84 14.93
N SER A 556 -52.98 12.58 14.91
CA SER A 556 -53.55 11.41 15.59
C SER A 556 -53.09 10.07 14.98
N ARG A 557 -52.71 10.08 13.72
CA ARG A 557 -52.22 8.92 12.95
C ARG A 557 -50.70 8.86 12.84
N LYS A 558 -49.99 9.86 13.36
CA LYS A 558 -48.53 9.97 13.27
C LYS A 558 -47.87 8.77 13.92
N TRP A 559 -46.97 8.07 13.17
CA TRP A 559 -46.21 6.94 13.65
C TRP A 559 -44.79 7.33 14.03
N ASN A 560 -44.21 8.34 13.38
CA ASN A 560 -42.89 8.84 13.63
C ASN A 560 -42.76 10.31 13.19
N ASP A 561 -41.62 10.93 13.45
CA ASP A 561 -41.26 12.29 13.03
C ASP A 561 -40.20 12.30 11.92
N TYR A 562 -40.06 11.22 11.16
CA TYR A 562 -39.00 11.07 10.14
C TYR A 562 -39.07 12.10 9.03
N TRP A 563 -40.28 12.57 8.70
CA TRP A 563 -40.50 13.56 7.68
C TRP A 563 -40.47 15.03 8.17
N GLU A 564 -40.26 15.26 9.46
CA GLU A 564 -40.08 16.59 9.99
C GLU A 564 -38.74 17.18 9.58
N THR A 565 -38.77 18.24 8.76
CA THR A 565 -37.57 18.85 8.16
C THR A 565 -37.05 20.06 8.93
N SER A 566 -37.80 20.57 9.91
CA SER A 566 -37.50 21.83 10.62
C SER A 566 -36.16 21.81 11.36
N GLU A 567 -35.64 20.64 11.72
CA GLU A 567 -34.41 20.49 12.54
C GLU A 567 -33.45 19.42 12.01
N SER A 568 -33.73 18.75 10.90
CA SER A 568 -32.92 17.62 10.44
C SER A 568 -33.07 17.31 8.96
N SER A 569 -31.98 16.97 8.32
CA SER A 569 -31.94 16.41 6.96
C SER A 569 -32.33 14.92 6.89
N PHE A 570 -32.80 14.31 7.98
CA PHE A 570 -33.12 12.89 8.05
C PHE A 570 -34.14 12.45 7.01
N ALA A 571 -35.17 13.27 6.74
CA ALA A 571 -36.19 13.03 5.73
C ALA A 571 -35.62 12.77 4.32
N VAL A 572 -34.46 13.36 4.00
CA VAL A 572 -33.77 13.15 2.72
C VAL A 572 -32.71 12.07 2.86
N VAL A 573 -31.96 12.08 3.98
CA VAL A 573 -30.81 11.20 4.17
C VAL A 573 -31.23 9.73 4.31
N PHE A 574 -32.24 9.43 5.13
CA PHE A 574 -32.60 8.04 5.40
C PHE A 574 -33.17 7.28 4.19
N PRO A 575 -34.12 7.83 3.40
CA PRO A 575 -34.55 7.17 2.16
C PRO A 575 -33.42 6.95 1.16
N ASN A 576 -32.49 7.90 1.02
CA ASN A 576 -31.32 7.74 0.15
C ASN A 576 -30.35 6.68 0.66
N LEU A 577 -30.16 6.53 1.98
CA LEU A 577 -29.37 5.43 2.53
C LEU A 577 -30.01 4.06 2.30
N LEU A 578 -31.34 3.96 2.43
CA LEU A 578 -32.09 2.74 2.09
C LEU A 578 -31.95 2.39 0.62
N ALA A 579 -32.11 3.38 -0.26
CA ALA A 579 -31.94 3.22 -1.70
C ALA A 579 -30.51 2.79 -2.05
N LYS A 580 -29.51 3.43 -1.46
CA LYS A 580 -28.09 3.07 -1.63
C LYS A 580 -27.80 1.66 -1.14
N HIS A 581 -28.33 1.26 0.01
CA HIS A 581 -28.14 -0.05 0.58
C HIS A 581 -28.73 -1.17 -0.29
N LEU A 582 -29.90 -0.92 -0.89
CA LEU A 582 -30.60 -1.89 -1.74
C LEU A 582 -30.10 -1.89 -3.19
N ALA A 583 -30.05 -0.73 -3.82
CA ALA A 583 -29.72 -0.62 -5.24
C ALA A 583 -28.21 -0.47 -5.52
N GLY A 584 -27.38 -0.32 -4.48
CA GLY A 584 -26.01 0.15 -4.60
C GLY A 584 -25.96 1.63 -4.97
N SER A 585 -24.83 2.30 -4.73
CA SER A 585 -24.64 3.67 -5.16
C SER A 585 -23.95 3.71 -6.52
N PRO A 586 -24.48 4.43 -7.49
CA PRO A 586 -23.72 4.75 -8.70
C PRO A 586 -22.41 5.48 -8.38
N ALA A 587 -22.39 6.25 -7.30
CA ALA A 587 -21.20 6.99 -6.84
C ALA A 587 -20.09 6.08 -6.28
N ASP A 588 -20.36 4.82 -5.96
CA ASP A 588 -19.37 3.86 -5.48
C ASP A 588 -18.67 3.11 -6.63
N GLU A 589 -19.10 3.29 -7.88
CA GLU A 589 -18.40 2.73 -9.04
C GLU A 589 -17.09 3.51 -9.26
N VAL A 590 -16.00 2.78 -9.31
CA VAL A 590 -14.65 3.35 -9.51
C VAL A 590 -14.23 3.11 -10.96
N PHE A 591 -13.85 4.19 -11.65
CA PHE A 591 -13.37 4.16 -13.02
C PHE A 591 -11.95 4.72 -13.16
N THR A 592 -11.36 5.18 -12.07
CA THR A 592 -9.99 5.74 -12.05
C THR A 592 -9.18 4.98 -11.02
N PHE A 593 -8.07 4.38 -11.45
CA PHE A 593 -7.25 3.49 -10.64
C PHE A 593 -5.80 3.94 -10.65
N PRO A 594 -5.00 3.56 -9.64
CA PRO A 594 -3.55 3.65 -9.71
C PRO A 594 -2.98 2.73 -10.81
N THR A 595 -1.90 3.14 -11.47
CA THR A 595 -1.10 2.24 -12.30
C THR A 595 -0.63 1.03 -11.50
N GLY A 596 -0.44 -0.12 -12.15
CA GLY A 596 -0.12 -1.37 -11.48
C GLY A 596 -1.33 -2.13 -10.88
N THR A 597 -2.52 -1.51 -10.86
CA THR A 597 -3.74 -2.16 -10.36
C THR A 597 -4.32 -3.11 -11.41
N ALA A 598 -4.75 -4.29 -10.96
CA ALA A 598 -5.51 -5.22 -11.82
C ALA A 598 -6.93 -4.66 -12.03
N VAL A 599 -7.22 -4.19 -13.24
CA VAL A 599 -8.54 -3.68 -13.62
C VAL A 599 -9.34 -4.74 -14.33
N SER A 600 -10.61 -4.92 -13.94
CA SER A 600 -11.58 -5.74 -14.67
C SER A 600 -12.82 -4.94 -15.04
N LEU A 601 -13.36 -5.17 -16.24
CA LEU A 601 -14.61 -4.59 -16.72
C LEU A 601 -15.67 -5.67 -16.88
N ALA A 602 -16.87 -5.40 -16.35
CA ALA A 602 -18.03 -6.27 -16.53
C ALA A 602 -18.49 -6.23 -17.99
N LEU A 603 -18.72 -7.39 -18.57
CA LEU A 603 -19.13 -7.52 -19.95
C LEU A 603 -20.63 -7.81 -20.08
N PRO A 604 -21.31 -7.31 -21.12
CA PRO A 604 -22.69 -7.70 -21.40
C PRO A 604 -22.75 -9.21 -21.66
N ARG A 605 -23.83 -9.89 -21.26
CA ARG A 605 -24.02 -11.33 -21.49
C ARG A 605 -24.19 -11.63 -22.98
N ALA A 606 -23.56 -12.70 -23.46
CA ALA A 606 -23.81 -13.24 -24.80
C ALA A 606 -23.40 -14.72 -24.86
N ASP A 607 -24.08 -15.47 -25.73
CA ASP A 607 -23.94 -16.92 -25.84
C ASP A 607 -22.76 -17.39 -26.72
N GLY A 608 -22.00 -16.46 -27.32
CA GLY A 608 -20.89 -16.76 -28.21
C GLY A 608 -19.62 -15.93 -27.92
N PRO A 609 -18.49 -16.31 -28.56
CA PRO A 609 -17.25 -15.53 -28.46
C PRO A 609 -17.45 -14.15 -29.11
N ARG A 610 -16.82 -13.14 -28.51
CA ARG A 610 -16.95 -11.72 -28.94
C ARG A 610 -15.58 -11.08 -29.06
N THR A 611 -15.43 -10.29 -30.10
CA THR A 611 -14.25 -9.43 -30.28
C THR A 611 -14.61 -8.01 -29.84
N PHE A 612 -13.78 -7.46 -28.99
CA PHE A 612 -13.86 -6.07 -28.56
C PHE A 612 -12.74 -5.26 -29.22
N VAL A 613 -12.85 -3.96 -29.14
CA VAL A 613 -11.77 -3.02 -29.50
C VAL A 613 -11.35 -2.31 -28.23
N LEU A 614 -10.06 -2.43 -27.88
CA LEU A 614 -9.44 -1.68 -26.80
C LEU A 614 -8.70 -0.49 -27.39
N GLU A 615 -8.99 0.70 -26.88
CA GLU A 615 -8.34 1.95 -27.24
C GLU A 615 -7.68 2.54 -26.00
N GLY A 616 -6.45 3.00 -26.11
CA GLY A 616 -5.69 3.61 -25.01
C GLY A 616 -4.20 3.73 -25.31
N PRO A 617 -3.43 4.38 -24.44
CA PRO A 617 -1.99 4.51 -24.61
C PRO A 617 -1.29 3.14 -24.51
N GLY A 618 -0.31 2.92 -25.38
CA GLY A 618 0.46 1.66 -25.42
C GLY A 618 -0.29 0.45 -25.99
N VAL A 619 -1.57 0.60 -26.37
CA VAL A 619 -2.37 -0.49 -26.94
C VAL A 619 -1.93 -0.75 -28.38
N GLY A 620 -1.57 -2.01 -28.67
CA GLY A 620 -1.17 -2.41 -30.03
C GLY A 620 -1.25 -3.92 -30.23
N GLY A 621 -1.12 -4.38 -31.48
CA GLY A 621 -1.10 -5.80 -31.79
C GLY A 621 -2.35 -6.56 -31.34
N ALA A 622 -2.17 -7.67 -30.63
CA ALA A 622 -3.26 -8.52 -30.15
C ALA A 622 -4.11 -7.84 -29.05
N ASP A 623 -3.53 -6.93 -28.28
CA ASP A 623 -4.23 -6.23 -27.19
C ASP A 623 -5.29 -5.25 -27.71
N ALA A 624 -5.14 -4.75 -28.95
CA ALA A 624 -6.10 -3.84 -29.57
C ALA A 624 -7.43 -4.51 -29.93
N ALA A 625 -7.46 -5.83 -30.07
CA ALA A 625 -8.64 -6.59 -30.45
C ALA A 625 -8.84 -7.83 -29.55
N PRO A 626 -9.09 -7.63 -28.22
CA PRO A 626 -9.25 -8.75 -27.31
C PRO A 626 -10.48 -9.59 -27.67
N VAL A 627 -10.28 -10.91 -27.71
CA VAL A 627 -11.34 -11.90 -27.92
C VAL A 627 -11.75 -12.49 -26.58
N VAL A 628 -13.02 -12.42 -26.28
CA VAL A 628 -13.62 -12.92 -25.03
C VAL A 628 -14.42 -14.17 -25.32
N GLY A 629 -14.19 -15.22 -24.54
CA GLY A 629 -14.89 -16.50 -24.68
C GLY A 629 -16.39 -16.45 -24.37
N PRO A 630 -17.15 -17.48 -24.75
CA PRO A 630 -18.56 -17.58 -24.39
C PRO A 630 -18.73 -17.63 -22.86
N ASN A 631 -19.78 -17.01 -22.34
CA ASN A 631 -20.11 -16.95 -20.91
C ASN A 631 -19.08 -16.23 -20.01
N GLN A 632 -18.05 -15.62 -20.55
CA GLN A 632 -17.12 -14.81 -19.77
C GLN A 632 -17.81 -13.49 -19.40
N ALA A 633 -17.96 -13.24 -18.08
CA ALA A 633 -18.67 -12.08 -17.56
C ALA A 633 -17.77 -10.84 -17.38
N GLU A 634 -16.44 -11.03 -17.42
CA GLU A 634 -15.45 -9.98 -17.17
C GLU A 634 -14.31 -10.03 -18.18
N TRP A 635 -13.82 -8.87 -18.57
CA TRP A 635 -12.55 -8.72 -19.26
C TRP A 635 -11.52 -8.14 -18.29
N LYS A 636 -10.26 -8.60 -18.37
CA LYS A 636 -9.16 -8.13 -17.51
C LYS A 636 -8.10 -7.44 -18.35
N LEU A 637 -7.62 -6.31 -17.81
CA LEU A 637 -6.53 -5.55 -18.43
C LEU A 637 -5.23 -6.36 -18.44
N PRO A 638 -4.51 -6.45 -19.58
CA PRO A 638 -3.18 -7.05 -19.63
C PRO A 638 -2.20 -6.37 -18.66
N PRO A 639 -1.39 -7.12 -17.89
CA PRO A 639 -0.50 -6.56 -16.88
C PRO A 639 0.49 -5.51 -17.41
N ALA A 640 0.97 -5.67 -18.66
CA ALA A 640 1.87 -4.71 -19.28
C ALA A 640 1.22 -3.34 -19.49
N LEU A 641 -0.06 -3.30 -19.85
CA LEU A 641 -0.82 -2.05 -20.02
C LEU A 641 -1.21 -1.42 -18.68
N ALA A 642 -1.28 -2.21 -17.61
CA ALA A 642 -1.60 -1.68 -16.27
C ALA A 642 -0.55 -0.68 -15.73
N LEU A 643 0.67 -0.71 -16.24
CA LEU A 643 1.74 0.23 -15.88
C LEU A 643 1.72 1.53 -16.70
N THR A 644 0.82 1.66 -17.66
CA THR A 644 0.76 2.82 -18.56
C THR A 644 -0.34 3.79 -18.10
N ALA A 645 0.04 5.02 -17.77
CA ALA A 645 -0.92 6.06 -17.41
C ALA A 645 -1.75 6.52 -18.61
N GLY A 646 -3.03 6.73 -18.41
CA GLY A 646 -3.93 7.22 -19.45
C GLY A 646 -5.37 6.76 -19.30
N SER A 647 -6.18 7.12 -20.27
CA SER A 647 -7.58 6.71 -20.36
C SER A 647 -7.73 5.57 -21.38
N PHE A 648 -8.49 4.54 -20.99
CA PHE A 648 -8.74 3.34 -21.78
C PHE A 648 -10.24 3.19 -22.04
N VAL A 649 -10.60 2.73 -23.23
CA VAL A 649 -11.97 2.41 -23.63
C VAL A 649 -12.01 1.01 -24.23
N LEU A 650 -12.88 0.17 -23.71
CA LEU A 650 -13.22 -1.13 -24.26
C LEU A 650 -14.62 -1.04 -24.88
N ARG A 651 -14.77 -1.36 -26.15
CA ARG A 651 -16.05 -1.26 -26.86
C ARG A 651 -16.27 -2.41 -27.82
N THR A 652 -17.54 -2.66 -28.16
CA THR A 652 -17.88 -3.54 -29.28
C THR A 652 -17.57 -2.86 -30.63
N ALA A 653 -17.34 -3.65 -31.67
CA ALA A 653 -17.00 -3.15 -32.99
C ALA A 653 -18.11 -2.24 -33.56
N ASP A 654 -19.38 -2.55 -33.27
CA ASP A 654 -20.59 -1.78 -33.68
C ASP A 654 -20.89 -0.60 -32.74
N ARG A 655 -20.09 -0.40 -31.68
CA ARG A 655 -20.30 0.63 -30.64
C ARG A 655 -21.63 0.55 -29.89
N SER A 656 -22.30 -0.60 -29.94
CA SER A 656 -23.55 -0.81 -29.17
C SER A 656 -23.31 -0.86 -27.66
N TRP A 657 -22.08 -1.20 -27.24
CA TRP A 657 -21.64 -1.16 -25.85
C TRP A 657 -20.21 -0.63 -25.75
N GLN A 658 -19.99 0.17 -24.74
CA GLN A 658 -18.65 0.65 -24.37
C GLN A 658 -18.54 0.85 -22.86
N ASP A 659 -17.35 0.61 -22.35
CA ASP A 659 -16.95 0.92 -20.99
C ASP A 659 -15.50 1.39 -20.95
N GLY A 660 -15.04 1.97 -19.85
CA GLY A 660 -13.68 2.48 -19.80
C GLY A 660 -13.25 2.86 -18.40
N PHE A 661 -11.96 3.14 -18.30
CA PHE A 661 -11.31 3.52 -17.04
C PHE A 661 -10.10 4.41 -17.34
N SER A 662 -9.57 5.02 -16.28
CA SER A 662 -8.30 5.77 -16.32
C SER A 662 -7.30 5.18 -15.35
N LEU A 663 -6.01 5.23 -15.72
CA LEU A 663 -4.88 4.87 -14.88
C LEU A 663 -4.01 6.09 -14.64
N ASN A 664 -3.61 6.28 -13.38
CA ASN A 664 -2.67 7.34 -13.00
C ASN A 664 -1.60 6.76 -12.08
N PRO A 665 -0.34 7.19 -12.18
CA PRO A 665 0.67 6.85 -11.18
C PRO A 665 0.26 7.34 -9.79
N PRO A 666 0.57 6.62 -8.72
CA PRO A 666 0.37 7.08 -7.34
C PRO A 666 1.02 8.44 -7.10
N ALA A 667 0.39 9.31 -6.30
CA ALA A 667 0.91 10.65 -6.04
C ALA A 667 2.27 10.63 -5.32
N GLU A 668 2.48 9.61 -4.50
CA GLU A 668 3.71 9.40 -3.73
C GLU A 668 4.94 9.22 -4.63
N GLU A 669 4.77 8.70 -5.86
CA GLU A 669 5.86 8.52 -6.83
C GLU A 669 6.40 9.86 -7.38
N PHE A 670 5.71 10.96 -7.13
CA PHE A 670 6.11 12.32 -7.50
C PHE A 670 6.64 13.15 -6.33
N ASP A 671 6.79 12.54 -5.16
CA ASP A 671 7.52 13.16 -4.06
C ASP A 671 9.03 13.09 -4.36
N LEU A 672 9.57 14.22 -4.79
CA LEU A 672 10.98 14.37 -5.14
C LEU A 672 11.90 14.56 -3.92
N ALA A 673 11.38 14.45 -2.70
CA ALA A 673 12.16 14.48 -1.48
C ALA A 673 13.15 13.30 -1.46
N LYS A 674 14.42 13.59 -1.19
CA LYS A 674 15.47 12.58 -1.16
C LYS A 674 15.47 11.82 0.17
N ALA A 675 15.57 10.50 0.11
CA ALA A 675 15.83 9.67 1.28
C ALA A 675 17.19 10.06 1.92
N PRO A 676 17.29 10.08 3.25
CA PRO A 676 18.55 10.38 3.93
C PRO A 676 19.66 9.41 3.51
N VAL A 677 20.88 9.90 3.28
CA VAL A 677 22.05 9.05 2.95
C VAL A 677 22.21 7.93 3.99
N ALA A 678 22.08 8.27 5.28
CA ALA A 678 22.19 7.30 6.36
C ALA A 678 21.20 6.13 6.27
N ALA A 679 19.99 6.34 5.71
CA ALA A 679 19.00 5.27 5.54
C ALA A 679 19.42 4.28 4.42
N ILE A 680 20.14 4.75 3.42
CA ILE A 680 20.69 3.90 2.35
C ILE A 680 21.92 3.17 2.84
N GLU A 681 22.83 3.87 3.51
CA GLU A 681 24.06 3.31 4.06
C GLU A 681 23.81 2.28 5.17
N ASP A 682 22.70 2.40 5.87
CA ASP A 682 22.24 1.40 6.84
C ASP A 682 21.99 0.02 6.19
N VAL A 683 21.59 0.00 4.92
CA VAL A 683 21.38 -1.24 4.14
C VAL A 683 22.64 -1.59 3.32
N CYS A 684 23.21 -0.62 2.62
CA CYS A 684 24.26 -0.83 1.63
C CYS A 684 25.69 -0.80 2.24
N GLY A 685 25.81 -0.32 3.47
CA GLY A 685 27.09 -0.10 4.15
C GLY A 685 27.60 1.33 4.04
N PRO A 686 28.58 1.71 4.88
CA PRO A 686 29.10 3.07 4.93
C PRO A 686 29.74 3.49 3.58
N ASP A 687 29.64 4.75 3.25
CA ASP A 687 30.18 5.36 2.00
C ASP A 687 29.64 4.70 0.71
N ALA A 688 28.51 3.99 0.76
CA ALA A 688 27.90 3.35 -0.42
C ALA A 688 27.35 4.36 -1.40
N VAL A 689 26.90 5.53 -0.92
CA VAL A 689 26.29 6.56 -1.77
C VAL A 689 27.33 7.40 -2.46
N ILE A 690 27.28 7.41 -3.79
CA ILE A 690 28.13 8.21 -4.65
C ILE A 690 27.32 9.43 -5.09
N PRO A 691 27.69 10.65 -4.65
CA PRO A 691 26.96 11.86 -5.00
C PRO A 691 27.07 12.20 -6.49
N VAL A 692 26.14 13.03 -6.94
CA VAL A 692 26.10 13.56 -8.30
C VAL A 692 27.45 14.20 -8.69
N GLY A 693 27.96 13.86 -9.89
CA GLY A 693 29.19 14.44 -10.44
C GLY A 693 30.50 13.84 -9.92
N ARG A 694 30.48 12.91 -8.96
CA ARG A 694 31.69 12.22 -8.52
C ARG A 694 31.94 10.99 -9.41
N ALA A 695 33.08 10.97 -10.07
CA ALA A 695 33.63 9.77 -10.72
C ALA A 695 34.29 8.89 -9.65
N VAL A 696 33.98 7.61 -9.64
CA VAL A 696 34.58 6.62 -8.75
C VAL A 696 35.04 5.46 -9.63
N ALA A 697 36.32 5.15 -9.63
CA ALA A 697 36.84 4.01 -10.35
C ALA A 697 36.36 2.71 -9.67
N LEU A 698 35.78 1.80 -10.43
CA LEU A 698 35.28 0.50 -9.92
C LEU A 698 36.39 -0.26 -9.18
N ARG A 699 37.62 -0.17 -9.66
CA ARG A 699 38.79 -0.81 -9.05
C ARG A 699 38.99 -0.36 -7.61
N ASP A 700 38.92 0.95 -7.34
CA ASP A 700 39.12 1.50 -6.00
C ASP A 700 38.04 1.02 -5.02
N VAL A 701 36.81 0.81 -5.51
CA VAL A 701 35.68 0.32 -4.70
C VAL A 701 35.80 -1.17 -4.41
N LEU A 702 36.13 -1.96 -5.41
CA LEU A 702 36.33 -3.40 -5.22
C LEU A 702 37.52 -3.67 -4.29
N GLU A 703 38.61 -2.91 -4.44
CA GLU A 703 39.77 -2.99 -3.56
C GLU A 703 39.48 -2.58 -2.11
N SER A 704 38.69 -1.49 -1.90
CA SER A 704 38.37 -0.97 -0.56
C SER A 704 37.29 -1.79 0.17
N ARG A 705 36.35 -2.40 -0.55
CA ARG A 705 35.17 -3.05 0.00
C ARG A 705 35.18 -4.57 -0.06
N SER A 706 35.96 -5.17 -0.96
CA SER A 706 36.27 -6.62 -0.94
C SER A 706 37.31 -6.99 0.10
N ALA A 707 37.95 -6.03 0.74
CA ALA A 707 38.85 -6.22 1.84
C ALA A 707 38.13 -6.82 3.04
N GLY A 708 38.03 -8.15 3.05
CA GLY A 708 37.52 -8.86 4.21
C GLY A 708 38.41 -8.58 5.43
N GLU A 709 37.85 -8.56 6.61
CA GLU A 709 38.60 -8.48 7.85
C GLU A 709 39.54 -9.71 7.94
N VAL A 710 40.84 -9.49 7.81
CA VAL A 710 41.83 -10.57 8.04
C VAL A 710 41.90 -10.85 9.53
N ASN A 711 41.54 -12.05 9.89
CA ASN A 711 41.75 -12.56 11.26
C ASN A 711 43.26 -12.80 11.48
N LEU A 712 43.89 -11.95 12.29
CA LEU A 712 45.32 -12.08 12.62
C LEU A 712 45.61 -13.24 13.56
N PHE A 713 44.62 -13.95 14.07
CA PHE A 713 44.79 -15.06 15.03
C PHE A 713 45.81 -16.11 14.60
N PRO A 714 45.81 -16.68 13.36
CA PRO A 714 46.77 -17.67 12.93
C PRO A 714 48.21 -17.16 12.97
N TRP A 715 48.43 -15.94 12.50
CA TRP A 715 49.75 -15.30 12.43
C TRP A 715 50.27 -14.94 13.81
N LEU A 716 49.42 -14.45 14.70
CA LEU A 716 49.77 -14.19 16.10
C LEU A 716 50.07 -15.47 16.84
N LEU A 717 49.36 -16.56 16.58
CA LEU A 717 49.62 -17.87 17.16
C LEU A 717 50.99 -18.42 16.75
N ILE A 718 51.36 -18.31 15.45
CA ILE A 718 52.69 -18.64 14.96
C ILE A 718 53.72 -17.77 15.64
N GLY A 719 53.49 -16.47 15.79
CA GLY A 719 54.37 -15.56 16.52
C GLY A 719 54.61 -15.96 17.98
N VAL A 720 53.54 -16.36 18.68
CA VAL A 720 53.65 -16.91 20.07
C VAL A 720 54.50 -18.17 20.12
N LEU A 721 54.28 -19.13 19.19
CA LEU A 721 55.07 -20.37 19.13
C LEU A 721 56.54 -20.12 18.84
N VAL A 722 56.87 -19.25 17.91
CA VAL A 722 58.24 -18.85 17.60
C VAL A 722 58.89 -18.17 18.80
N LEU A 723 58.18 -17.24 19.44
CA LEU A 723 58.71 -16.51 20.61
C LEU A 723 58.94 -17.46 21.79
N PHE A 724 58.04 -18.43 22.00
CA PHE A 724 58.20 -19.49 23.02
C PHE A 724 59.40 -20.37 22.75
N ALA A 725 59.63 -20.76 21.48
CA ALA A 725 60.85 -21.53 21.11
C ALA A 725 62.13 -20.73 21.33
N VAL A 726 62.14 -19.44 21.01
CA VAL A 726 63.26 -18.52 21.23
C VAL A 726 63.51 -18.35 22.72
N GLU A 727 62.47 -18.14 23.55
CA GLU A 727 62.60 -18.05 25.01
C GLU A 727 63.20 -19.32 25.58
N GLY A 728 62.69 -20.50 25.15
CA GLY A 728 63.23 -21.83 25.59
C GLY A 728 64.66 -22.02 25.21
N LEU A 729 65.07 -21.63 23.97
CA LEU A 729 66.48 -21.74 23.54
C LEU A 729 67.40 -20.80 24.33
N VAL A 730 66.95 -19.55 24.53
CA VAL A 730 67.75 -18.58 25.31
C VAL A 730 67.85 -19.00 26.77
N ALA A 731 66.78 -19.46 27.40
CA ALA A 731 66.73 -19.94 28.74
C ALA A 731 67.67 -21.19 28.91
N ASN A 732 67.56 -22.16 28.00
CA ASN A 732 68.33 -23.37 28.03
C ASN A 732 69.88 -23.11 27.86
N ARG A 733 70.25 -22.22 26.93
CA ARG A 733 71.62 -21.79 26.73
C ARG A 733 72.16 -20.97 27.91
N PHE A 734 71.24 -20.37 28.67
CA PHE A 734 71.59 -19.60 29.86
C PHE A 734 71.89 -20.49 31.05
N TYR A 735 71.12 -21.57 31.26
CA TYR A 735 71.28 -22.51 32.37
C TYR A 735 72.33 -23.58 32.10
N ARG A 736 72.68 -23.89 30.84
CA ARG A 736 73.76 -24.84 30.51
C ARG A 736 75.21 -24.31 30.67
N ARG A 737 75.40 -23.01 30.90
CA ARG A 737 76.73 -22.37 31.11
C ARG A 737 76.89 -21.79 32.53
N GLY A 738 76.11 -22.30 33.47
CA GLY A 738 76.28 -22.04 34.91
C GLY A 738 77.02 -23.14 35.61
#